data_136abbd6a013841c202f3334bf9551f0
#
_entry.id   136abbd6a013841c202f3334bf9551f0
#
_cell.length_a   1.000
_cell.length_b   1.000
_cell.length_c   1.000
_cell.angle_alpha   90.00
_cell.angle_beta   90.00
_cell.angle_gamma   90.00
#
_symmetry.space_group_name_H-M   'P 1'
#
loop_
_entity.id
_entity.type
_entity.pdbx_description
1 polymer ?
#
loop_
_entity_poly.entity_id
_entity_poly.type
_entity_poly.pdbx_seq_one_letter_code
_entity_poly.pdbx_strand_id
1 'polypeptide(L)'
;MKFKESALAHQLLDGLEGIEIGGSAHNSFGLKTRNVDFTNELTSFKQEEVKLCGEALPVDIVSPGDQLPLEDNSVDFVVSSHVIEHFPDPIKALREWYRVVKPGGYLYIIAPHKERTFDKERPRSTLAELIERHETGNYPDPNIDHCSVWITEDFVELIHWLGWNILHVQDTDDKVGNGFTVVVGVEKGTSAAPKTVVKTAQAPAVHAPQHLSMSILLGPTARVRTGSAANTLEYARRFQAQGHEVSLTTWPKFMWLEDEPFPGLDFKVPIHYDAEARRESLPYHFLDKTPRDFLGELRFFLAYAHLLTPAIPQADLIIAANWESIIPAWQSGKGKPVHFPQHYDEVFFASDANPSSGLQGNPLIKMLCRNTFQMPMYRIANSTWLAGEFRHRFNEIVPVVQNGVDTAKFRPRPKLSAQDGVIRVVTYCRPEKWKGFQDAVPAMGELMRRYPNKIAWHVYGFQHPVFAPDNELAPYKFHGTLNHDDLSRLYAESDIVLCPSWYESFPLPPIEAMACGTAVITTPYGTESYAIDGHTAIVARPRVISDFVVALDGLVRIPELRQRLASNGRAMAESLSWDGAVAAREELLWRIHRNQMPTGGLQGFDTGIMDGYGTSFDRLSAEVGAREGELLQGADNQKYVVESGRLRKVTDPSALGLPSNPTRPLDLLSLLRSEHGPDITSTANYYGLRA
;
A
#
# COMPACT_ATOMS: atom_id res chain seq x y z
N MET A 1 -3.92 14.92 38.02
CA MET A 1 -4.62 15.72 36.98
C MET A 1 -5.40 14.70 36.15
N LYS A 2 -6.73 14.80 36.08
CA LYS A 2 -7.51 13.88 35.24
C LYS A 2 -7.32 14.27 33.77
N PHE A 3 -7.08 13.28 32.92
CA PHE A 3 -7.09 13.49 31.47
C PHE A 3 -8.51 13.72 30.97
N LYS A 4 -8.65 14.30 29.78
CA LYS A 4 -9.96 14.49 29.16
C LYS A 4 -10.56 13.11 28.79
N GLU A 5 -11.88 13.03 28.81
CA GLU A 5 -12.56 11.89 28.17
C GLU A 5 -12.45 12.04 26.66
N SER A 6 -12.25 10.91 25.96
CA SER A 6 -12.16 10.93 24.50
C SER A 6 -13.54 11.13 23.89
N ALA A 7 -13.75 12.26 23.23
CA ALA A 7 -15.00 12.53 22.54
C ALA A 7 -15.28 11.53 21.42
N LEU A 8 -14.24 11.08 20.72
CA LEU A 8 -14.33 10.07 19.67
C LEU A 8 -14.74 8.70 20.23
N ALA A 9 -14.16 8.29 21.38
CA ALA A 9 -14.54 7.04 22.02
C ALA A 9 -16.03 7.05 22.42
N HIS A 10 -16.51 8.11 23.04
CA HIS A 10 -17.92 8.28 23.38
C HIS A 10 -18.85 8.30 22.15
N GLN A 11 -18.42 8.98 21.08
CA GLN A 11 -19.20 9.00 19.83
C GLN A 11 -19.42 7.58 19.24
N LEU A 12 -18.43 6.70 19.40
CA LEU A 12 -18.46 5.37 18.77
C LEU A 12 -18.93 4.25 19.69
N LEU A 13 -18.70 4.38 21.01
CA LEU A 13 -18.79 3.26 21.94
C LEU A 13 -19.86 3.45 23.04
N ASP A 14 -20.48 4.63 23.16
CA ASP A 14 -21.56 4.86 24.13
C ASP A 14 -22.73 3.88 23.89
N GLY A 15 -23.20 3.30 25.00
CA GLY A 15 -24.29 2.32 24.98
C GLY A 15 -23.86 0.89 24.68
N LEU A 16 -22.60 0.64 24.33
CA LEU A 16 -22.01 -0.67 24.11
C LEU A 16 -21.34 -1.20 25.39
N GLU A 17 -21.10 -2.51 25.48
CA GLU A 17 -20.41 -3.19 26.59
C GLU A 17 -19.08 -3.76 26.14
N GLY A 18 -17.99 -3.33 26.78
CA GLY A 18 -16.64 -3.73 26.37
C GLY A 18 -15.68 -4.06 27.49
N ILE A 19 -14.41 -4.13 27.13
CA ILE A 19 -13.29 -4.23 28.06
C ILE A 19 -12.28 -3.12 27.79
N GLU A 20 -11.63 -2.66 28.87
CA GLU A 20 -10.51 -1.74 28.82
C GLU A 20 -9.24 -2.49 29.21
N ILE A 21 -8.23 -2.50 28.34
CA ILE A 21 -6.95 -3.18 28.58
C ILE A 21 -5.98 -2.17 29.19
N GLY A 22 -5.47 -2.50 30.37
CA GLY A 22 -4.43 -1.72 31.04
C GLY A 22 -4.87 -0.32 31.49
N GLY A 23 -6.13 -0.16 31.90
CA GLY A 23 -6.69 1.14 32.34
C GLY A 23 -6.12 1.61 33.66
N SER A 24 -4.81 1.89 33.74
CA SER A 24 -4.16 2.22 35.01
C SER A 24 -3.44 3.57 35.06
N ALA A 25 -2.67 3.95 34.07
CA ALA A 25 -1.87 5.19 34.13
C ALA A 25 -2.65 6.47 33.77
N HIS A 26 -3.76 6.31 33.05
CA HIS A 26 -4.65 7.40 32.65
C HIS A 26 -6.06 7.06 33.14
N ASN A 27 -6.82 8.05 33.59
CA ASN A 27 -8.20 7.78 34.01
C ASN A 27 -8.99 7.03 32.93
N SER A 28 -9.95 6.20 33.35
CA SER A 28 -10.81 5.43 32.46
C SER A 28 -11.46 6.29 31.36
N PHE A 29 -11.93 5.65 30.31
CA PHE A 29 -12.66 6.32 29.23
C PHE A 29 -14.08 6.77 29.63
N GLY A 30 -14.56 6.38 30.81
CA GLY A 30 -15.95 6.66 31.20
C GLY A 30 -17.01 5.79 30.50
N LEU A 31 -16.58 4.77 29.76
CA LEU A 31 -17.41 3.83 29.04
C LEU A 31 -17.85 2.64 29.91
N LYS A 32 -18.81 1.87 29.46
CA LYS A 32 -19.26 0.65 30.13
C LYS A 32 -18.28 -0.50 29.88
N THR A 33 -17.15 -0.51 30.59
CA THR A 33 -16.05 -1.45 30.44
C THR A 33 -15.81 -2.28 31.70
N ARG A 34 -15.28 -3.49 31.52
CA ARG A 34 -14.56 -4.24 32.58
C ARG A 34 -13.06 -4.01 32.39
N ASN A 35 -12.37 -3.61 33.45
CA ASN A 35 -10.94 -3.36 33.40
C ASN A 35 -10.13 -4.66 33.44
N VAL A 36 -9.24 -4.85 32.47
CA VAL A 36 -8.32 -5.98 32.35
C VAL A 36 -6.91 -5.52 32.65
N ASP A 37 -6.24 -6.19 33.57
CA ASP A 37 -4.83 -5.95 33.88
C ASP A 37 -4.14 -7.30 34.21
N PHE A 38 -2.83 -7.38 34.01
CA PHE A 38 -2.06 -8.59 34.29
C PHE A 38 -1.94 -8.89 35.78
N THR A 39 -2.22 -7.92 36.65
CA THR A 39 -2.19 -8.07 38.11
C THR A 39 -3.15 -7.09 38.80
N ASN A 40 -3.66 -7.48 39.96
CA ASN A 40 -4.41 -6.60 40.85
C ASN A 40 -3.53 -5.95 41.95
N GLU A 41 -2.24 -6.22 41.95
CA GLU A 41 -1.29 -5.64 42.91
C GLU A 41 -0.96 -4.17 42.54
N LEU A 42 -0.50 -3.40 43.52
CA LEU A 42 -0.14 -2.00 43.35
C LEU A 42 1.23 -1.87 42.66
N THR A 43 1.25 -1.99 41.34
CA THR A 43 2.45 -1.81 40.52
C THR A 43 2.95 -0.36 40.52
N SER A 44 4.15 -0.11 39.98
CA SER A 44 4.67 1.22 39.78
C SER A 44 3.73 2.07 38.89
N PHE A 45 3.13 1.48 37.86
CA PHE A 45 2.13 2.14 37.00
C PHE A 45 0.87 2.52 37.76
N LYS A 46 0.33 1.63 38.60
CA LYS A 46 -0.84 1.94 39.44
C LYS A 46 -0.52 2.95 40.54
N GLN A 47 0.71 2.98 41.07
CA GLN A 47 1.15 4.05 41.94
C GLN A 47 1.18 5.40 41.24
N GLU A 48 1.62 5.44 39.99
CA GLU A 48 1.59 6.64 39.14
C GLU A 48 0.14 7.09 38.86
N GLU A 49 -0.76 6.16 38.55
CA GLU A 49 -2.19 6.40 38.41
C GLU A 49 -2.78 7.07 39.65
N VAL A 50 -2.50 6.52 40.83
CA VAL A 50 -2.95 7.12 42.12
C VAL A 50 -2.41 8.52 42.27
N LYS A 51 -1.17 8.80 41.90
CA LYS A 51 -0.59 10.16 41.96
C LYS A 51 -1.28 11.10 40.97
N LEU A 52 -1.60 10.67 39.77
CA LEU A 52 -2.18 11.49 38.71
C LEU A 52 -3.70 11.65 38.86
N CYS A 53 -4.41 10.61 39.19
CA CYS A 53 -5.87 10.54 39.18
C CYS A 53 -6.51 10.55 40.55
N GLY A 54 -5.73 10.24 41.63
CA GLY A 54 -6.19 10.20 43.04
C GLY A 54 -6.60 8.79 43.50
N GLU A 55 -6.84 7.88 42.63
CA GLU A 55 -7.25 6.48 42.91
C GLU A 55 -6.78 5.55 41.80
N ALA A 56 -6.59 4.26 42.10
CA ALA A 56 -6.37 3.23 41.08
C ALA A 56 -7.70 2.60 40.68
N LEU A 57 -7.88 2.32 39.39
CA LEU A 57 -9.06 1.61 38.91
C LEU A 57 -9.05 0.16 39.43
N PRO A 58 -10.21 -0.39 39.88
CA PRO A 58 -10.32 -1.79 40.20
C PRO A 58 -10.07 -2.66 38.96
N VAL A 59 -9.46 -3.82 39.17
CA VAL A 59 -9.25 -4.79 38.10
C VAL A 59 -10.38 -5.84 38.18
N ASP A 60 -11.19 -5.91 37.11
CA ASP A 60 -12.29 -6.85 37.00
C ASP A 60 -11.82 -8.23 36.48
N ILE A 61 -10.81 -8.22 35.62
CA ILE A 61 -10.24 -9.41 35.00
C ILE A 61 -8.73 -9.38 35.16
N VAL A 62 -8.17 -10.30 35.94
CA VAL A 62 -6.72 -10.46 36.06
C VAL A 62 -6.25 -11.43 34.99
N SER A 63 -5.60 -10.91 33.95
CA SER A 63 -5.09 -11.72 32.83
C SER A 63 -4.07 -10.92 32.01
N PRO A 64 -3.07 -11.61 31.38
CA PRO A 64 -2.29 -10.98 30.32
C PRO A 64 -3.21 -10.48 29.20
N GLY A 65 -2.97 -9.26 28.73
CA GLY A 65 -3.81 -8.66 27.70
C GLY A 65 -3.75 -9.35 26.33
N ASP A 66 -2.76 -10.20 26.10
CA ASP A 66 -2.58 -11.03 24.89
C ASP A 66 -3.12 -12.47 25.04
N GLN A 67 -3.82 -12.75 26.15
CA GLN A 67 -4.46 -14.04 26.43
C GLN A 67 -5.65 -13.83 27.37
N LEU A 68 -6.79 -13.45 26.83
CA LEU A 68 -7.97 -13.08 27.59
C LEU A 68 -8.83 -14.31 27.96
N PRO A 69 -9.30 -14.45 29.21
CA PRO A 69 -10.20 -15.54 29.64
C PRO A 69 -11.64 -15.25 29.21
N LEU A 70 -11.83 -14.87 27.95
CA LEU A 70 -13.10 -14.51 27.35
C LEU A 70 -13.38 -15.39 26.13
N GLU A 71 -14.65 -15.71 25.93
CA GLU A 71 -15.08 -16.43 24.72
C GLU A 71 -14.94 -15.57 23.47
N ASP A 72 -14.86 -16.21 22.31
CA ASP A 72 -14.92 -15.53 21.02
C ASP A 72 -16.22 -14.74 20.90
N ASN A 73 -16.15 -13.53 20.35
CA ASN A 73 -17.32 -12.68 20.09
C ASN A 73 -18.16 -12.39 21.34
N SER A 74 -17.53 -12.15 22.47
CA SER A 74 -18.19 -11.97 23.77
C SER A 74 -18.41 -10.51 24.18
N VAL A 75 -17.65 -9.56 23.60
CA VAL A 75 -17.74 -8.14 23.92
C VAL A 75 -18.04 -7.31 22.66
N ASP A 76 -18.61 -6.10 22.83
CA ASP A 76 -18.90 -5.21 21.72
C ASP A 76 -17.68 -4.44 21.28
N PHE A 77 -16.75 -4.15 22.21
CA PHE A 77 -15.50 -3.46 21.89
C PHE A 77 -14.36 -3.79 22.88
N VAL A 78 -13.15 -3.54 22.42
CA VAL A 78 -11.94 -3.44 23.25
C VAL A 78 -11.41 -2.03 23.11
N VAL A 79 -11.11 -1.37 24.25
CA VAL A 79 -10.44 -0.08 24.29
C VAL A 79 -9.09 -0.23 25.02
N SER A 80 -8.05 0.44 24.50
CA SER A 80 -6.71 0.42 25.04
C SER A 80 -6.03 1.77 24.79
N SER A 81 -5.30 2.26 25.79
CA SER A 81 -4.56 3.53 25.70
C SER A 81 -3.17 3.39 26.32
N HIS A 82 -2.13 3.54 25.50
CA HIS A 82 -0.73 3.42 25.90
C HIS A 82 -0.42 2.06 26.56
N VAL A 83 -0.78 0.97 25.89
CA VAL A 83 -0.58 -0.41 26.37
C VAL A 83 0.00 -1.32 25.29
N ILE A 84 -0.41 -1.13 24.03
CA ILE A 84 -0.02 -2.03 22.93
C ILE A 84 1.50 -2.03 22.68
N GLU A 85 2.17 -0.93 22.98
CA GLU A 85 3.62 -0.75 22.86
C GLU A 85 4.43 -1.60 23.84
N HIS A 86 3.82 -2.03 24.95
CA HIS A 86 4.47 -2.87 25.96
C HIS A 86 4.44 -4.37 25.62
N PHE A 87 3.62 -4.78 24.63
CA PHE A 87 3.60 -6.19 24.23
C PHE A 87 4.83 -6.53 23.39
N PRO A 88 5.59 -7.58 23.80
CA PRO A 88 6.68 -8.10 22.98
C PRO A 88 6.21 -8.57 21.59
N ASP A 89 4.99 -9.13 21.54
CA ASP A 89 4.28 -9.53 20.33
C ASP A 89 2.95 -8.77 20.21
N PRO A 90 2.96 -7.57 19.62
CA PRO A 90 1.74 -6.80 19.46
C PRO A 90 0.74 -7.43 18.47
N ILE A 91 1.22 -8.27 17.53
CA ILE A 91 0.36 -9.01 16.60
C ILE A 91 -0.49 -10.02 17.36
N LYS A 92 0.10 -10.76 18.29
CA LYS A 92 -0.62 -11.70 19.17
C LYS A 92 -1.68 -10.98 20.00
N ALA A 93 -1.32 -9.86 20.63
CA ALA A 93 -2.26 -9.08 21.44
C ALA A 93 -3.42 -8.54 20.61
N LEU A 94 -3.14 -7.95 19.45
CA LEU A 94 -4.17 -7.45 18.53
C LEU A 94 -5.11 -8.56 18.05
N ARG A 95 -4.59 -9.73 17.69
CA ARG A 95 -5.42 -10.88 17.28
C ARG A 95 -6.30 -11.40 18.41
N GLU A 96 -5.80 -11.38 19.64
CA GLU A 96 -6.58 -11.75 20.81
C GLU A 96 -7.72 -10.77 21.09
N TRP A 97 -7.45 -9.46 20.99
CA TRP A 97 -8.47 -8.44 21.12
C TRP A 97 -9.53 -8.56 20.01
N TYR A 98 -9.09 -8.83 18.78
CA TYR A 98 -9.99 -9.06 17.66
C TYR A 98 -10.85 -10.32 17.86
N ARG A 99 -10.29 -11.37 18.46
CA ARG A 99 -10.99 -12.64 18.75
C ARG A 99 -12.20 -12.43 19.66
N VAL A 100 -12.04 -11.66 20.72
CA VAL A 100 -13.09 -11.50 21.76
C VAL A 100 -14.18 -10.50 21.34
N VAL A 101 -13.92 -9.60 20.40
CA VAL A 101 -14.91 -8.63 19.92
C VAL A 101 -15.89 -9.29 18.97
N LYS A 102 -17.17 -8.97 19.11
CA LYS A 102 -18.25 -9.42 18.23
C LYS A 102 -18.10 -8.89 16.81
N PRO A 103 -18.61 -9.59 15.77
CA PRO A 103 -18.76 -9.02 14.44
C PRO A 103 -19.56 -7.72 14.49
N GLY A 104 -19.06 -6.67 13.83
CA GLY A 104 -19.63 -5.32 13.88
C GLY A 104 -19.20 -4.48 15.09
N GLY A 105 -18.39 -5.03 15.98
CA GLY A 105 -17.80 -4.31 17.11
C GLY A 105 -16.49 -3.58 16.78
N TYR A 106 -15.80 -3.07 17.81
CA TYR A 106 -14.69 -2.15 17.63
C TYR A 106 -13.45 -2.52 18.44
N LEU A 107 -12.27 -2.32 17.84
CA LEU A 107 -11.03 -2.12 18.59
C LEU A 107 -10.71 -0.62 18.59
N TYR A 108 -10.65 0.00 19.73
CA TYR A 108 -10.29 1.41 19.92
C TYR A 108 -8.92 1.49 20.58
N ILE A 109 -7.90 1.87 19.85
CA ILE A 109 -6.51 1.79 20.28
C ILE A 109 -5.87 3.16 20.23
N ILE A 110 -5.36 3.64 21.38
CA ILE A 110 -4.45 4.78 21.45
C ILE A 110 -3.05 4.23 21.71
N ALA A 111 -2.10 4.54 20.84
CA ALA A 111 -0.70 4.19 21.02
C ALA A 111 0.18 5.47 21.05
N PRO A 112 1.33 5.46 21.75
CA PRO A 112 2.23 6.59 21.82
C PRO A 112 2.83 6.90 20.46
N HIS A 113 2.88 8.19 20.13
CA HIS A 113 3.54 8.62 18.89
C HIS A 113 5.02 8.94 19.18
N LYS A 114 5.93 8.34 18.44
CA LYS A 114 7.38 8.46 18.60
C LYS A 114 7.84 9.91 18.80
N GLU A 115 7.40 10.82 17.94
CA GLU A 115 7.86 12.21 17.94
C GLU A 115 7.28 13.06 19.10
N ARG A 116 6.30 12.52 19.85
CA ARG A 116 5.60 13.21 20.94
C ARG A 116 5.83 12.59 22.32
N THR A 117 6.67 11.56 22.39
CA THR A 117 7.00 10.82 23.62
C THR A 117 8.51 10.76 23.85
N PHE A 118 8.93 10.08 24.91
CA PHE A 118 10.35 9.84 25.19
C PHE A 118 11.02 8.90 24.16
N ASP A 119 10.25 8.28 23.28
CA ASP A 119 10.77 7.42 22.22
C ASP A 119 11.36 8.18 21.03
N LYS A 120 11.36 9.51 21.05
CA LYS A 120 11.78 10.36 19.93
C LYS A 120 13.12 9.95 19.32
N GLU A 121 14.09 9.60 20.14
CA GLU A 121 15.44 9.22 19.71
C GLU A 121 15.59 7.70 19.43
N ARG A 122 14.54 6.91 19.63
CA ARG A 122 14.56 5.47 19.40
C ARG A 122 14.23 5.16 17.93
N PRO A 123 14.75 4.04 17.37
CA PRO A 123 14.34 3.60 16.03
C PRO A 123 12.86 3.19 16.04
N ARG A 124 12.19 3.35 14.91
CA ARG A 124 10.83 2.87 14.70
C ARG A 124 10.82 1.35 14.56
N SER A 125 9.81 0.69 15.12
CA SER A 125 9.56 -0.72 14.87
C SER A 125 8.95 -0.90 13.49
N THR A 126 9.64 -1.65 12.63
CA THR A 126 9.16 -1.93 11.27
C THR A 126 8.15 -3.08 11.27
N LEU A 127 7.25 -3.10 10.29
CA LEU A 127 6.30 -4.20 10.11
C LEU A 127 7.03 -5.55 9.98
N ALA A 128 8.14 -5.60 9.25
CA ALA A 128 8.94 -6.82 9.09
C ALA A 128 9.47 -7.35 10.44
N GLU A 129 9.94 -6.45 11.30
CA GLU A 129 10.40 -6.80 12.66
C GLU A 129 9.24 -7.34 13.51
N LEU A 130 8.06 -6.75 13.44
CA LEU A 130 6.89 -7.21 14.20
C LEU A 130 6.42 -8.60 13.73
N ILE A 131 6.44 -8.85 12.41
CA ILE A 131 6.13 -10.16 11.84
C ILE A 131 7.15 -11.20 12.30
N GLU A 132 8.45 -10.87 12.25
CA GLU A 132 9.50 -11.78 12.71
C GLU A 132 9.33 -12.14 14.20
N ARG A 133 9.06 -11.17 15.06
CA ARG A 133 8.77 -11.42 16.48
C ARG A 133 7.61 -12.39 16.64
N HIS A 134 6.54 -12.20 15.90
CA HIS A 134 5.35 -13.04 15.93
C HIS A 134 5.63 -14.48 15.46
N GLU A 135 6.40 -14.65 14.39
CA GLU A 135 6.68 -15.96 13.78
C GLU A 135 7.74 -16.75 14.54
N THR A 136 8.75 -16.08 15.09
CA THR A 136 9.93 -16.74 15.68
C THR A 136 9.91 -16.79 17.21
N GLY A 137 9.13 -15.94 17.87
CA GLY A 137 9.16 -15.77 19.32
C GLY A 137 10.42 -15.06 19.83
N ASN A 138 11.22 -14.45 18.94
CA ASN A 138 12.38 -13.65 19.33
C ASN A 138 11.92 -12.25 19.77
N TYR A 139 11.65 -12.11 21.04
CA TYR A 139 11.14 -10.88 21.61
C TYR A 139 12.24 -9.92 22.06
N PRO A 140 11.97 -8.60 22.12
CA PRO A 140 12.86 -7.63 22.74
C PRO A 140 13.16 -8.00 24.21
N ASP A 141 14.23 -7.41 24.77
CA ASP A 141 14.54 -7.55 26.20
C ASP A 141 13.30 -7.19 27.04
N PRO A 142 12.84 -8.08 27.95
CA PRO A 142 11.67 -7.83 28.78
C PRO A 142 11.83 -6.63 29.75
N ASN A 143 13.04 -6.08 29.87
CA ASN A 143 13.28 -4.86 30.66
C ASN A 143 13.11 -3.57 29.84
N ILE A 144 12.79 -3.66 28.56
CA ILE A 144 12.49 -2.50 27.73
C ILE A 144 11.03 -2.10 27.97
N ASP A 145 10.81 -0.87 28.41
CA ASP A 145 9.48 -0.36 28.76
C ASP A 145 8.53 -0.35 27.54
N HIS A 146 8.94 0.26 26.41
CA HIS A 146 8.23 0.15 25.15
C HIS A 146 8.90 -0.86 24.22
N CYS A 147 8.30 -2.02 24.04
CA CYS A 147 8.78 -3.06 23.12
C CYS A 147 8.67 -2.62 21.64
N SER A 148 7.73 -1.73 21.35
CA SER A 148 7.51 -1.21 20.00
C SER A 148 7.39 0.30 19.98
N VAL A 149 7.88 0.93 18.90
CA VAL A 149 7.92 2.38 18.71
C VAL A 149 7.35 2.71 17.35
N TRP A 150 6.30 3.54 17.30
CA TRP A 150 5.58 3.85 16.08
C TRP A 150 5.36 5.34 15.86
N ILE A 151 5.20 5.71 14.62
CA ILE A 151 4.38 6.83 14.19
C ILE A 151 3.01 6.28 13.75
N THR A 152 2.05 7.14 13.49
CA THR A 152 0.69 6.74 13.11
C THR A 152 0.66 5.78 11.92
N GLU A 153 1.48 6.05 10.91
CA GLU A 153 1.56 5.30 9.67
C GLU A 153 2.05 3.86 9.87
N ASP A 154 3.00 3.63 10.77
CA ASP A 154 3.53 2.29 11.06
C ASP A 154 2.47 1.38 11.65
N PHE A 155 1.67 1.93 12.56
CA PHE A 155 0.59 1.18 13.19
C PHE A 155 -0.57 0.92 12.23
N VAL A 156 -0.88 1.89 11.38
CA VAL A 156 -1.86 1.73 10.28
C VAL A 156 -1.39 0.63 9.31
N GLU A 157 -0.10 0.60 8.97
CA GLU A 157 0.48 -0.45 8.13
C GLU A 157 0.33 -1.84 8.78
N LEU A 158 0.58 -1.97 10.08
CA LEU A 158 0.37 -3.19 10.83
C LEU A 158 -1.09 -3.67 10.77
N ILE A 159 -2.06 -2.78 10.99
CA ILE A 159 -3.49 -3.11 10.92
C ILE A 159 -3.91 -3.53 9.50
N HIS A 160 -3.38 -2.88 8.48
CA HIS A 160 -3.62 -3.27 7.08
C HIS A 160 -3.00 -4.65 6.76
N TRP A 161 -1.80 -4.93 7.27
CA TRP A 161 -1.19 -6.25 7.11
C TRP A 161 -2.02 -7.36 7.76
N LEU A 162 -2.66 -7.07 8.91
CA LEU A 162 -3.61 -7.99 9.55
C LEU A 162 -4.88 -8.20 8.71
N GLY A 163 -5.09 -7.42 7.65
CA GLY A 163 -6.27 -7.49 6.79
C GLY A 163 -7.53 -6.91 7.42
N TRP A 164 -7.38 -6.00 8.40
CA TRP A 164 -8.52 -5.47 9.16
C TRP A 164 -8.97 -4.11 8.67
N ASN A 165 -10.27 -3.85 8.83
CA ASN A 165 -10.90 -2.62 8.38
C ASN A 165 -10.69 -1.49 9.39
N ILE A 166 -9.93 -0.46 9.02
CA ILE A 166 -9.74 0.75 9.82
C ILE A 166 -10.93 1.69 9.57
N LEU A 167 -11.67 1.97 10.63
CA LEU A 167 -12.82 2.88 10.59
C LEU A 167 -12.43 4.34 10.84
N HIS A 168 -11.42 4.57 11.70
CA HIS A 168 -10.99 5.91 12.05
C HIS A 168 -9.49 5.91 12.39
N VAL A 169 -8.82 6.99 12.02
CA VAL A 169 -7.45 7.29 12.45
C VAL A 169 -7.38 8.75 12.85
N GLN A 170 -6.80 9.01 14.02
CA GLN A 170 -6.57 10.36 14.50
C GLN A 170 -5.11 10.48 14.92
N ASP A 171 -4.34 11.28 14.21
CA ASP A 171 -2.89 11.37 14.41
C ASP A 171 -2.50 11.91 15.79
N THR A 172 -3.28 12.85 16.34
CA THR A 172 -3.14 13.26 17.75
C THR A 172 -4.38 12.83 18.51
N ASP A 173 -4.21 11.90 19.46
CA ASP A 173 -5.32 11.41 20.27
C ASP A 173 -5.98 12.53 21.10
N ASP A 174 -7.28 12.44 21.30
CA ASP A 174 -8.07 13.44 22.00
C ASP A 174 -8.15 13.23 23.52
N LYS A 175 -7.51 12.16 24.05
CA LYS A 175 -7.49 11.82 25.48
C LYS A 175 -6.22 12.32 26.17
N VAL A 176 -5.05 11.93 25.72
CA VAL A 176 -3.74 12.24 26.30
C VAL A 176 -3.00 13.30 25.49
N GLY A 177 -3.09 13.25 24.17
CA GLY A 177 -2.56 14.24 23.24
C GLY A 177 -1.11 14.00 22.79
N ASN A 178 -0.47 12.93 23.25
CA ASN A 178 0.89 12.55 22.84
C ASN A 178 0.95 11.25 22.02
N GLY A 179 -0.19 10.60 21.83
CA GLY A 179 -0.38 9.42 21.03
C GLY A 179 -1.15 9.68 19.73
N PHE A 180 -1.55 8.60 19.11
CA PHE A 180 -2.49 8.57 18.00
C PHE A 180 -3.57 7.52 18.26
N THR A 181 -4.75 7.70 17.65
CA THR A 181 -5.87 6.76 17.78
C THR A 181 -6.07 6.01 16.48
N VAL A 182 -6.24 4.69 16.56
CA VAL A 182 -6.70 3.85 15.45
C VAL A 182 -7.93 3.07 15.90
N VAL A 183 -9.02 3.17 15.15
CA VAL A 183 -10.26 2.42 15.40
C VAL A 183 -10.43 1.39 14.30
N VAL A 184 -10.51 0.12 14.69
CA VAL A 184 -10.70 -1.01 13.77
C VAL A 184 -12.13 -1.54 13.93
N GLY A 185 -12.82 -1.72 12.81
CA GLY A 185 -14.10 -2.45 12.76
C GLY A 185 -13.84 -3.95 12.68
N VAL A 186 -14.48 -4.71 13.55
CA VAL A 186 -14.32 -6.17 13.58
C VAL A 186 -15.29 -6.82 12.60
N GLU A 187 -14.76 -7.30 11.50
CA GLU A 187 -15.49 -8.01 10.45
C GLU A 187 -15.02 -9.47 10.43
N LYS A 188 -15.72 -10.34 11.14
CA LYS A 188 -15.42 -11.78 11.10
C LYS A 188 -16.23 -12.42 9.99
N GLY A 189 -15.59 -12.59 8.83
CA GLY A 189 -16.10 -13.45 7.78
C GLY A 189 -16.26 -14.88 8.33
N THR A 190 -17.32 -15.56 7.95
CA THR A 190 -17.52 -16.97 8.23
C THR A 190 -16.44 -17.80 7.52
N SER A 191 -15.29 -17.97 8.16
CA SER A 191 -14.28 -18.94 7.74
C SER A 191 -14.80 -20.33 8.04
N ALA A 192 -15.37 -20.99 7.06
CA ALA A 192 -15.71 -22.40 7.11
C ALA A 192 -14.51 -23.23 6.69
N ALA A 193 -13.80 -23.79 7.66
CA ALA A 193 -13.10 -25.07 7.44
C ALA A 193 -14.15 -26.20 7.32
N PRO A 194 -13.94 -27.22 6.49
CA PRO A 194 -14.97 -28.15 6.11
C PRO A 194 -15.35 -29.09 7.26
N LYS A 195 -16.59 -29.06 7.72
CA LYS A 195 -17.21 -30.10 8.53
C LYS A 195 -18.59 -30.46 7.99
N THR A 196 -18.64 -31.70 7.62
CA THR A 196 -19.75 -32.66 7.48
C THR A 196 -21.18 -32.17 7.80
N VAL A 197 -22.03 -32.39 6.83
CA VAL A 197 -23.46 -32.21 6.75
C VAL A 197 -24.20 -32.83 7.94
N VAL A 198 -25.05 -32.05 8.61
CA VAL A 198 -26.30 -32.55 9.23
C VAL A 198 -27.43 -31.59 8.84
N LYS A 199 -28.51 -32.21 8.37
CA LYS A 199 -29.73 -31.57 7.82
C LYS A 199 -30.65 -31.00 8.92
N THR A 200 -31.38 -29.98 8.49
CA THR A 200 -32.76 -29.54 8.84
C THR A 200 -32.93 -28.54 9.98
N ALA A 201 -33.22 -27.29 9.60
CA ALA A 201 -34.39 -26.53 10.04
C ALA A 201 -34.69 -25.42 9.03
N GLN A 202 -35.99 -25.16 8.83
CA GLN A 202 -36.58 -24.35 7.79
C GLN A 202 -35.98 -22.96 7.61
N ALA A 203 -35.74 -22.62 6.34
CA ALA A 203 -35.29 -21.32 5.86
C ALA A 203 -36.35 -20.23 6.08
N PRO A 204 -35.97 -19.02 6.51
CA PRO A 204 -36.76 -17.84 6.21
C PRO A 204 -36.63 -17.50 4.72
N ALA A 205 -37.66 -16.86 4.19
CA ALA A 205 -37.86 -16.60 2.78
C ALA A 205 -36.58 -16.17 2.03
N VAL A 206 -36.34 -16.85 0.92
CA VAL A 206 -35.34 -16.51 -0.10
C VAL A 206 -35.61 -15.08 -0.58
N HIS A 207 -34.89 -14.10 -0.08
CA HIS A 207 -34.77 -12.84 -0.77
C HIS A 207 -34.03 -13.12 -2.09
N ALA A 208 -34.61 -12.69 -3.20
CA ALA A 208 -33.98 -12.73 -4.51
C ALA A 208 -32.59 -12.14 -4.40
N PRO A 209 -31.56 -12.67 -5.13
CA PRO A 209 -30.23 -12.12 -5.10
C PRO A 209 -30.30 -10.62 -5.40
N GLN A 210 -29.83 -9.80 -4.46
CA GLN A 210 -29.79 -8.36 -4.64
C GLN A 210 -28.63 -8.06 -5.59
N HIS A 211 -28.95 -7.62 -6.81
CA HIS A 211 -27.96 -7.18 -7.78
C HIS A 211 -27.93 -5.64 -7.80
N LEU A 212 -26.75 -5.06 -7.89
CA LEU A 212 -26.57 -3.63 -8.13
C LEU A 212 -26.50 -3.36 -9.63
N SER A 213 -27.09 -2.25 -10.05
CA SER A 213 -26.83 -1.68 -11.37
C SER A 213 -25.70 -0.64 -11.29
N MET A 214 -24.70 -0.76 -12.17
CA MET A 214 -23.50 0.05 -12.16
C MET A 214 -23.17 0.58 -13.56
N SER A 215 -22.96 1.88 -13.68
CA SER A 215 -22.39 2.47 -14.89
C SER A 215 -20.99 2.95 -14.60
N ILE A 216 -19.99 2.38 -15.29
CA ILE A 216 -18.58 2.70 -15.11
C ILE A 216 -18.13 3.65 -16.22
N LEU A 217 -17.69 4.84 -15.85
CA LEU A 217 -17.24 5.87 -16.74
C LEU A 217 -15.73 5.74 -16.96
N LEU A 218 -15.34 5.61 -18.22
CA LEU A 218 -13.95 5.52 -18.63
C LEU A 218 -13.52 6.80 -19.34
N GLY A 219 -12.34 7.31 -18.97
CA GLY A 219 -11.81 8.55 -19.51
C GLY A 219 -11.33 8.45 -20.95
N PRO A 220 -10.99 9.61 -21.52
CA PRO A 220 -10.63 9.73 -22.93
C PRO A 220 -9.38 8.97 -23.35
N THR A 221 -8.51 8.72 -22.40
CA THR A 221 -7.25 7.99 -22.62
C THR A 221 -7.36 6.51 -22.25
N ALA A 222 -8.53 6.07 -21.76
CA ALA A 222 -8.74 4.69 -21.39
C ALA A 222 -8.67 3.77 -22.60
N ARG A 223 -7.77 2.80 -22.55
CA ARG A 223 -7.63 1.73 -23.53
C ARG A 223 -7.50 0.41 -22.77
N VAL A 224 -8.01 -0.67 -23.32
CA VAL A 224 -7.98 -2.01 -22.71
C VAL A 224 -6.58 -2.39 -22.17
N ARG A 225 -5.53 -1.87 -22.78
CA ARG A 225 -4.14 -2.20 -22.46
C ARG A 225 -3.43 -1.22 -21.51
N THR A 226 -4.11 -0.21 -21.00
CA THR A 226 -3.52 0.66 -19.95
C THR A 226 -3.83 0.06 -18.59
N GLY A 227 -2.87 0.12 -17.64
CA GLY A 227 -3.04 -0.50 -16.32
C GLY A 227 -4.30 -0.07 -15.59
N SER A 228 -4.64 1.23 -15.60
CA SER A 228 -5.86 1.74 -14.98
C SER A 228 -7.14 1.23 -15.64
N ALA A 229 -7.19 1.24 -16.98
CA ALA A 229 -8.33 0.70 -17.72
C ALA A 229 -8.45 -0.83 -17.55
N ALA A 230 -7.34 -1.56 -17.62
CA ALA A 230 -7.32 -3.00 -17.43
C ALA A 230 -7.88 -3.41 -16.06
N ASN A 231 -7.46 -2.73 -14.98
CA ASN A 231 -7.99 -2.97 -13.64
C ASN A 231 -9.50 -2.67 -13.56
N THR A 232 -9.92 -1.54 -14.10
CA THR A 232 -11.34 -1.14 -14.09
C THR A 232 -12.21 -2.12 -14.88
N LEU A 233 -11.75 -2.55 -16.06
CA LEU A 233 -12.46 -3.52 -16.88
C LEU A 233 -12.49 -4.92 -16.24
N GLU A 234 -11.43 -5.31 -15.53
CA GLU A 234 -11.42 -6.57 -14.78
C GLU A 234 -12.43 -6.56 -13.63
N TYR A 235 -12.58 -5.44 -12.90
CA TYR A 235 -13.69 -5.28 -11.95
C TYR A 235 -15.05 -5.35 -12.63
N ALA A 236 -15.25 -4.66 -13.75
CA ALA A 236 -16.48 -4.69 -14.51
C ALA A 236 -16.89 -6.12 -14.91
N ARG A 237 -15.92 -6.86 -15.48
CA ARG A 237 -16.11 -8.27 -15.88
C ARG A 237 -16.50 -9.17 -14.71
N ARG A 238 -15.84 -9.00 -13.55
CA ARG A 238 -16.09 -9.82 -12.36
C ARG A 238 -17.39 -9.48 -11.67
N PHE A 239 -17.75 -8.20 -11.54
CA PHE A 239 -19.06 -7.80 -11.03
C PHE A 239 -20.19 -8.34 -11.91
N GLN A 240 -20.03 -8.30 -13.24
CA GLN A 240 -21.01 -8.90 -14.16
C GLN A 240 -21.09 -10.44 -13.94
N ALA A 241 -19.97 -11.12 -13.74
CA ALA A 241 -19.93 -12.56 -13.46
C ALA A 241 -20.59 -12.94 -12.12
N GLN A 242 -20.62 -12.00 -11.14
CA GLN A 242 -21.36 -12.14 -9.87
C GLN A 242 -22.85 -11.83 -10.00
N GLY A 243 -23.31 -11.42 -11.19
CA GLY A 243 -24.73 -11.17 -11.47
C GLY A 243 -25.16 -9.71 -11.38
N HIS A 244 -24.23 -8.77 -11.11
CA HIS A 244 -24.55 -7.34 -11.15
C HIS A 244 -24.83 -6.87 -12.59
N GLU A 245 -25.67 -5.85 -12.72
CA GLU A 245 -25.93 -5.17 -14.00
C GLU A 245 -24.83 -4.12 -14.23
N VAL A 246 -23.85 -4.44 -15.07
CA VAL A 246 -22.72 -3.57 -15.35
C VAL A 246 -22.82 -3.01 -16.76
N SER A 247 -22.62 -1.70 -16.89
CA SER A 247 -22.46 -1.02 -18.18
C SER A 247 -21.22 -0.11 -18.17
N LEU A 248 -20.69 0.18 -19.36
CA LEU A 248 -19.62 1.14 -19.55
C LEU A 248 -20.18 2.40 -20.20
N THR A 249 -19.69 3.57 -19.81
CA THR A 249 -20.02 4.83 -20.46
C THR A 249 -18.72 5.48 -20.96
N THR A 250 -18.71 5.91 -22.20
CA THR A 250 -17.53 6.45 -22.88
C THR A 250 -17.87 7.61 -23.83
N TRP A 251 -16.86 8.12 -24.49
CA TRP A 251 -16.92 9.21 -25.45
C TRP A 251 -17.88 8.97 -26.62
N PRO A 252 -18.37 10.04 -27.27
CA PRO A 252 -19.03 9.93 -28.55
C PRO A 252 -18.16 9.25 -29.60
N LYS A 253 -18.79 8.50 -30.51
CA LYS A 253 -18.10 7.69 -31.54
C LYS A 253 -17.07 8.47 -32.37
N PHE A 254 -17.36 9.73 -32.72
CA PHE A 254 -16.45 10.56 -33.55
C PHE A 254 -15.11 10.87 -32.86
N MET A 255 -14.99 10.64 -31.55
CA MET A 255 -13.76 10.87 -30.82
C MET A 255 -12.88 9.60 -30.73
N TRP A 256 -13.34 8.46 -31.21
CA TRP A 256 -12.56 7.23 -31.22
C TRP A 256 -11.54 7.23 -32.36
N LEU A 257 -10.38 6.68 -32.08
CA LEU A 257 -9.33 6.48 -33.08
C LEU A 257 -9.53 5.21 -33.91
N GLU A 258 -10.40 4.32 -33.45
CA GLU A 258 -10.68 2.99 -33.99
C GLU A 258 -12.20 2.83 -34.13
N ASP A 259 -12.66 1.82 -34.89
CA ASP A 259 -14.09 1.60 -35.14
C ASP A 259 -14.89 1.18 -33.89
N GLU A 260 -14.20 0.66 -32.87
CA GLU A 260 -14.80 0.24 -31.59
C GLU A 260 -14.23 1.03 -30.42
N PRO A 261 -15.05 1.32 -29.37
CA PRO A 261 -14.64 2.12 -28.22
C PRO A 261 -13.51 1.45 -27.39
N PHE A 262 -13.52 0.13 -27.31
CA PHE A 262 -12.57 -0.67 -26.54
C PHE A 262 -12.12 -1.89 -27.36
N PRO A 263 -11.27 -1.71 -28.39
CA PRO A 263 -10.82 -2.82 -29.23
C PRO A 263 -10.07 -3.86 -28.38
N GLY A 264 -10.47 -5.12 -28.55
CA GLY A 264 -9.89 -6.25 -27.81
C GLY A 264 -10.49 -6.45 -26.41
N LEU A 265 -11.66 -5.91 -26.12
CA LEU A 265 -12.44 -6.25 -24.94
C LEU A 265 -12.89 -7.73 -25.06
N ASP A 266 -12.58 -8.54 -24.03
CA ASP A 266 -12.76 -9.99 -24.04
C ASP A 266 -14.06 -10.48 -23.40
N PHE A 267 -14.96 -9.56 -23.04
CA PHE A 267 -16.28 -9.86 -22.49
C PHE A 267 -17.35 -8.91 -23.05
N LYS A 268 -18.60 -9.36 -23.01
CA LYS A 268 -19.75 -8.58 -23.50
C LYS A 268 -20.33 -7.73 -22.40
N VAL A 269 -20.40 -6.42 -22.62
CA VAL A 269 -20.98 -5.45 -21.70
C VAL A 269 -21.70 -4.34 -22.49
N PRO A 270 -22.85 -3.83 -22.05
CA PRO A 270 -23.47 -2.65 -22.66
C PRO A 270 -22.52 -1.45 -22.62
N ILE A 271 -22.38 -0.77 -23.74
CA ILE A 271 -21.53 0.45 -23.85
C ILE A 271 -22.43 1.61 -24.26
N HIS A 272 -22.47 2.64 -23.41
CA HIS A 272 -23.25 3.85 -23.62
C HIS A 272 -22.33 4.98 -24.11
N TYR A 273 -22.79 5.67 -25.13
CA TYR A 273 -22.14 6.85 -25.69
C TYR A 273 -23.16 7.65 -26.47
N ASP A 274 -22.93 8.93 -26.68
CA ASP A 274 -23.78 9.74 -27.52
C ASP A 274 -23.46 9.45 -29.01
N ALA A 275 -24.32 8.65 -29.65
CA ALA A 275 -24.17 8.27 -31.05
C ALA A 275 -24.56 9.41 -32.03
N GLU A 276 -25.38 10.33 -31.56
CA GLU A 276 -25.88 11.47 -32.38
C GLU A 276 -24.95 12.70 -32.24
N ALA A 277 -24.09 12.72 -31.21
CA ALA A 277 -23.14 13.80 -31.07
C ALA A 277 -22.19 13.84 -32.26
N ARG A 278 -22.08 15.01 -32.86
CA ARG A 278 -21.20 15.25 -33.98
C ARG A 278 -20.08 16.20 -33.58
N ARG A 279 -19.01 16.21 -34.38
CA ARG A 279 -17.87 17.08 -34.15
C ARG A 279 -18.29 18.57 -34.10
N GLU A 280 -19.32 18.93 -34.87
CA GLU A 280 -19.90 20.27 -34.91
C GLU A 280 -20.64 20.63 -33.61
N SER A 281 -21.03 19.64 -32.80
CA SER A 281 -21.64 19.85 -31.47
C SER A 281 -20.65 20.37 -30.46
N LEU A 282 -19.34 20.27 -30.72
CA LEU A 282 -18.32 20.85 -29.86
C LEU A 282 -18.28 22.37 -30.00
N PRO A 283 -18.01 23.10 -28.93
CA PRO A 283 -17.73 24.53 -29.05
C PRO A 283 -16.63 24.81 -30.09
N TYR A 284 -16.80 25.85 -30.93
CA TYR A 284 -15.95 26.15 -32.08
C TYR A 284 -14.44 26.08 -31.80
N HIS A 285 -13.99 26.47 -30.62
CA HIS A 285 -12.59 26.42 -30.19
C HIS A 285 -12.02 25.02 -29.96
N PHE A 286 -12.84 23.95 -29.98
CA PHE A 286 -12.38 22.57 -29.97
C PHE A 286 -11.96 22.07 -31.36
N LEU A 287 -12.41 22.71 -32.39
CA LEU A 287 -12.15 22.34 -33.78
C LEU A 287 -10.83 22.90 -34.30
N ASP A 288 -10.23 23.84 -33.55
CA ASP A 288 -8.99 24.48 -33.96
C ASP A 288 -7.79 23.54 -33.73
N LYS A 289 -6.99 23.33 -34.79
CA LYS A 289 -5.82 22.44 -34.78
C LYS A 289 -4.57 23.10 -34.23
N THR A 290 -4.67 24.31 -33.67
CA THR A 290 -3.53 24.98 -33.04
C THR A 290 -3.08 24.20 -31.80
N PRO A 291 -1.78 24.24 -31.43
CA PRO A 291 -1.33 23.72 -30.16
C PRO A 291 -2.21 24.26 -29.02
N ARG A 292 -2.84 23.38 -28.27
CA ARG A 292 -3.80 23.79 -27.26
C ARG A 292 -3.06 24.65 -26.22
N ASP A 293 -3.47 25.90 -26.10
CA ASP A 293 -3.09 26.74 -24.99
C ASP A 293 -3.72 26.22 -23.68
N PHE A 294 -3.32 26.76 -22.54
CA PHE A 294 -3.85 26.35 -21.25
C PHE A 294 -5.37 26.44 -21.14
N LEU A 295 -5.95 27.44 -21.80
CA LEU A 295 -7.40 27.64 -21.80
C LEU A 295 -8.12 26.65 -22.71
N GLY A 296 -7.51 26.27 -23.83
CA GLY A 296 -8.03 25.24 -24.73
C GLY A 296 -8.13 23.87 -24.05
N GLU A 297 -7.14 23.49 -23.28
CA GLU A 297 -7.18 22.24 -22.50
C GLU A 297 -8.27 22.24 -21.42
N LEU A 298 -8.42 23.35 -20.68
CA LEU A 298 -9.49 23.47 -19.68
C LEU A 298 -10.88 23.33 -20.33
N ARG A 299 -11.09 24.00 -21.48
CA ARG A 299 -12.33 23.90 -22.25
C ARG A 299 -12.59 22.48 -22.74
N PHE A 300 -11.54 21.78 -23.16
CA PHE A 300 -11.64 20.36 -23.55
C PHE A 300 -12.21 19.49 -22.43
N PHE A 301 -11.67 19.57 -21.22
CA PHE A 301 -12.16 18.77 -20.09
C PHE A 301 -13.56 19.14 -19.63
N LEU A 302 -13.94 20.42 -19.71
CA LEU A 302 -15.31 20.84 -19.40
C LEU A 302 -16.31 20.35 -20.46
N ALA A 303 -15.93 20.38 -21.74
CA ALA A 303 -16.78 19.83 -22.79
C ALA A 303 -16.88 18.31 -22.75
N TYR A 304 -15.84 17.63 -22.29
CA TYR A 304 -15.91 16.19 -22.00
C TYR A 304 -17.05 15.87 -21.04
N ALA A 305 -17.13 16.57 -19.92
CA ALA A 305 -18.22 16.41 -18.98
C ALA A 305 -19.58 16.64 -19.63
N HIS A 306 -19.70 17.68 -20.45
CA HIS A 306 -20.93 18.01 -21.16
C HIS A 306 -21.37 16.91 -22.15
N LEU A 307 -20.44 16.31 -22.87
CA LEU A 307 -20.73 15.25 -23.85
C LEU A 307 -20.99 13.89 -23.19
N LEU A 308 -20.34 13.60 -22.07
CA LEU A 308 -20.46 12.31 -21.40
C LEU A 308 -21.71 12.20 -20.54
N THR A 309 -22.11 13.28 -19.86
CA THR A 309 -23.21 13.29 -18.90
C THR A 309 -24.55 12.79 -19.48
N PRO A 310 -24.99 13.21 -20.69
CA PRO A 310 -26.23 12.71 -21.28
C PRO A 310 -26.23 11.20 -21.53
N ALA A 311 -25.09 10.64 -21.90
CA ALA A 311 -24.95 9.23 -22.26
C ALA A 311 -24.97 8.28 -21.05
N ILE A 312 -24.80 8.78 -19.81
CA ILE A 312 -24.82 7.97 -18.61
C ILE A 312 -26.22 7.41 -18.41
N PRO A 313 -26.42 6.08 -18.27
CA PRO A 313 -27.72 5.50 -17.96
C PRO A 313 -28.08 5.69 -16.47
N GLN A 314 -29.37 5.52 -16.16
CA GLN A 314 -29.78 5.41 -14.77
C GLN A 314 -29.22 4.13 -14.16
N ALA A 315 -28.62 4.21 -12.97
CA ALA A 315 -28.06 3.07 -12.26
C ALA A 315 -28.04 3.35 -10.74
N ASP A 316 -27.85 2.32 -9.92
CA ASP A 316 -27.65 2.50 -8.47
C ASP A 316 -26.37 3.28 -8.18
N LEU A 317 -25.31 2.95 -8.92
CA LEU A 317 -23.98 3.52 -8.76
C LEU A 317 -23.43 4.02 -10.10
N ILE A 318 -22.90 5.23 -10.09
CA ILE A 318 -22.18 5.83 -11.22
C ILE A 318 -20.71 5.92 -10.83
N ILE A 319 -19.87 5.09 -11.45
CA ILE A 319 -18.49 4.88 -11.04
C ILE A 319 -17.55 5.66 -11.98
N ALA A 320 -16.87 6.67 -11.45
CA ALA A 320 -15.80 7.39 -12.12
C ALA A 320 -14.47 6.64 -11.94
N ALA A 321 -13.83 6.22 -13.03
CA ALA A 321 -12.57 5.46 -12.98
C ALA A 321 -11.31 6.34 -13.08
N ASN A 322 -11.47 7.62 -13.38
CA ASN A 322 -10.39 8.58 -13.52
C ASN A 322 -10.91 10.01 -13.24
N TRP A 323 -10.00 10.94 -13.01
CA TRP A 323 -10.35 12.29 -12.56
C TRP A 323 -11.28 13.02 -13.55
N GLU A 324 -11.11 12.82 -14.86
CA GLU A 324 -11.94 13.46 -15.90
C GLU A 324 -13.41 13.00 -15.82
N SER A 325 -13.66 11.79 -15.37
CA SER A 325 -15.01 11.24 -15.25
C SER A 325 -15.75 11.61 -13.96
N ILE A 326 -15.09 12.29 -13.02
CA ILE A 326 -15.70 12.71 -11.75
C ILE A 326 -16.84 13.70 -11.98
N ILE A 327 -16.59 14.77 -12.76
CA ILE A 327 -17.59 15.80 -13.04
C ILE A 327 -18.85 15.19 -13.68
N PRO A 328 -18.78 14.45 -14.80
CA PRO A 328 -19.98 13.86 -15.40
C PRO A 328 -20.68 12.84 -14.49
N ALA A 329 -19.94 12.05 -13.72
CA ALA A 329 -20.53 11.11 -12.76
C ALA A 329 -21.38 11.84 -11.71
N TRP A 330 -20.84 12.91 -11.15
CA TRP A 330 -21.52 13.71 -10.13
C TRP A 330 -22.69 14.50 -10.71
N GLN A 331 -22.49 15.19 -11.86
CA GLN A 331 -23.51 16.03 -12.49
C GLN A 331 -24.70 15.23 -13.06
N SER A 332 -24.51 13.96 -13.37
CA SER A 332 -25.56 13.14 -14.00
C SER A 332 -26.81 13.05 -13.12
N GLY A 333 -26.66 12.98 -11.81
CA GLY A 333 -27.76 12.73 -10.88
C GLY A 333 -28.47 11.38 -11.10
N LYS A 334 -27.88 10.49 -11.93
CA LYS A 334 -28.50 9.23 -12.36
C LYS A 334 -28.15 8.04 -11.48
N GLY A 335 -27.52 8.29 -10.36
CA GLY A 335 -27.13 7.29 -9.35
C GLY A 335 -26.16 7.88 -8.35
N LYS A 336 -25.73 7.09 -7.35
CA LYS A 336 -24.74 7.55 -6.38
C LYS A 336 -23.37 7.65 -7.03
N PRO A 337 -22.70 8.81 -6.97
CA PRO A 337 -21.41 9.00 -7.61
C PRO A 337 -20.30 8.37 -6.77
N VAL A 338 -19.59 7.42 -7.33
CA VAL A 338 -18.45 6.72 -6.71
C VAL A 338 -17.20 6.97 -7.52
N HIS A 339 -16.10 7.28 -6.87
CA HIS A 339 -14.81 7.42 -7.53
C HIS A 339 -13.89 6.25 -7.17
N PHE A 340 -13.38 5.56 -8.19
CA PHE A 340 -12.32 4.57 -8.10
C PHE A 340 -11.00 5.21 -8.57
N PRO A 341 -10.34 6.00 -7.72
CA PRO A 341 -9.10 6.62 -8.13
C PRO A 341 -8.07 5.55 -8.49
N GLN A 342 -7.54 5.65 -9.70
CA GLN A 342 -6.49 4.75 -10.19
C GLN A 342 -5.10 5.32 -9.93
N HIS A 343 -5.03 6.64 -9.73
CA HIS A 343 -3.81 7.37 -9.39
C HIS A 343 -4.17 8.73 -8.76
N TYR A 344 -3.18 9.40 -8.16
CA TYR A 344 -3.29 10.80 -7.83
C TYR A 344 -2.85 11.63 -9.05
N ASP A 345 -3.80 11.85 -9.97
CA ASP A 345 -3.50 12.32 -11.32
C ASP A 345 -2.90 13.74 -11.39
N GLU A 346 -3.06 14.56 -10.34
CA GLU A 346 -2.47 15.90 -10.26
C GLU A 346 -0.95 15.89 -10.48
N VAL A 347 -0.26 14.81 -10.09
CA VAL A 347 1.20 14.69 -10.26
C VAL A 347 1.63 14.60 -11.72
N PHE A 348 0.75 14.15 -12.62
CA PHE A 348 1.04 14.11 -14.07
C PHE A 348 1.15 15.49 -14.71
N PHE A 349 0.64 16.52 -14.04
CA PHE A 349 0.69 17.90 -14.49
C PHE A 349 1.87 18.69 -13.89
N ALA A 350 2.77 18.04 -13.14
CA ALA A 350 4.03 18.64 -12.72
C ALA A 350 4.94 18.88 -13.93
N SER A 351 5.70 19.99 -13.92
CA SER A 351 6.49 20.47 -15.07
C SER A 351 7.53 19.49 -15.61
N ASP A 352 7.97 18.54 -14.82
CA ASP A 352 9.00 17.55 -15.15
C ASP A 352 8.48 16.12 -15.34
N ALA A 353 7.19 15.89 -15.07
CA ALA A 353 6.63 14.54 -15.01
C ALA A 353 6.42 13.88 -16.38
N ASN A 354 5.96 14.64 -17.37
CA ASN A 354 5.55 14.07 -18.67
C ASN A 354 5.91 14.96 -19.86
N PRO A 355 7.11 14.83 -20.45
CA PRO A 355 7.55 15.67 -21.57
C PRO A 355 6.78 15.47 -22.88
N SER A 356 6.04 14.39 -23.02
CA SER A 356 5.33 14.05 -24.27
C SER A 356 3.88 14.51 -24.33
N SER A 357 3.27 14.89 -23.19
CA SER A 357 1.94 15.49 -23.18
C SER A 357 2.07 17.02 -23.24
N GLY A 358 1.37 17.69 -24.15
CA GLY A 358 1.28 19.15 -24.16
C GLY A 358 0.62 19.77 -22.91
N LEU A 359 0.36 18.94 -21.89
CA LEU A 359 -0.28 19.29 -20.62
C LEU A 359 0.72 19.64 -19.50
N GLN A 360 2.02 19.53 -19.77
CA GLN A 360 3.05 19.81 -18.77
C GLN A 360 2.98 21.24 -18.26
N GLY A 361 2.99 21.35 -16.93
CA GLY A 361 3.03 22.65 -16.28
C GLY A 361 1.75 23.47 -16.46
N ASN A 362 0.64 22.88 -16.97
CA ASN A 362 -0.62 23.58 -17.09
C ASN A 362 -1.29 23.79 -15.72
N PRO A 363 -1.21 25.00 -15.11
CA PRO A 363 -1.72 25.24 -13.77
C PRO A 363 -3.24 25.14 -13.70
N LEU A 364 -3.96 25.41 -14.80
CA LEU A 364 -5.43 25.36 -14.83
C LEU A 364 -5.91 23.90 -14.81
N ILE A 365 -5.28 23.03 -15.58
CA ILE A 365 -5.62 21.60 -15.57
C ILE A 365 -5.26 20.97 -14.24
N LYS A 366 -4.10 21.31 -13.68
CA LYS A 366 -3.70 20.87 -12.35
C LYS A 366 -4.72 21.29 -11.28
N MET A 367 -5.15 22.54 -11.33
CA MET A 367 -6.18 23.08 -10.42
C MET A 367 -7.54 22.37 -10.63
N LEU A 368 -7.95 22.16 -11.89
CA LEU A 368 -9.19 21.45 -12.20
C LEU A 368 -9.15 20.02 -11.66
N CYS A 369 -8.09 19.28 -11.94
CA CYS A 369 -7.88 17.92 -11.43
C CYS A 369 -7.99 17.88 -9.90
N ARG A 370 -7.28 18.78 -9.21
CA ARG A 370 -7.34 18.90 -7.76
C ARG A 370 -8.76 19.21 -7.25
N ASN A 371 -9.48 20.10 -7.91
CA ASN A 371 -10.85 20.45 -7.54
C ASN A 371 -11.82 19.28 -7.73
N THR A 372 -11.64 18.44 -8.76
CA THR A 372 -12.48 17.25 -8.92
C THR A 372 -12.31 16.27 -7.76
N PHE A 373 -11.09 16.13 -7.21
CA PHE A 373 -10.87 15.29 -6.03
C PHE A 373 -11.53 15.81 -4.76
N GLN A 374 -11.94 17.08 -4.73
CA GLN A 374 -12.67 17.68 -3.60
C GLN A 374 -14.20 17.58 -3.76
N MET A 375 -14.69 17.06 -4.87
CA MET A 375 -16.13 16.89 -5.06
C MET A 375 -16.70 15.83 -4.11
N PRO A 376 -17.95 16.01 -3.63
CA PRO A 376 -18.57 15.11 -2.65
C PRO A 376 -18.95 13.79 -3.33
N MET A 377 -18.03 12.84 -3.34
CA MET A 377 -18.20 11.50 -3.89
C MET A 377 -17.81 10.45 -2.87
N TYR A 378 -18.37 9.25 -3.00
CA TYR A 378 -17.82 8.08 -2.34
C TYR A 378 -16.51 7.68 -3.02
N ARG A 379 -15.49 7.26 -2.27
CA ARG A 379 -14.20 6.84 -2.82
C ARG A 379 -13.76 5.51 -2.30
N ILE A 380 -13.07 4.74 -3.14
CA ILE A 380 -12.40 3.49 -2.78
C ILE A 380 -11.03 3.49 -3.46
N ALA A 381 -9.97 3.70 -2.70
CA ALA A 381 -8.60 3.71 -3.21
C ALA A 381 -8.10 2.28 -3.50
N ASN A 382 -7.11 2.18 -4.38
CA ASN A 382 -6.48 0.91 -4.73
C ASN A 382 -5.16 0.64 -3.98
N SER A 383 -4.69 1.59 -3.17
CA SER A 383 -3.48 1.44 -2.35
C SER A 383 -3.51 2.34 -1.12
N THR A 384 -2.71 1.99 -0.13
CA THR A 384 -2.49 2.79 1.08
C THR A 384 -1.82 4.11 0.76
N TRP A 385 -0.87 4.13 -0.20
CA TRP A 385 -0.27 5.36 -0.68
C TRP A 385 -1.32 6.34 -1.21
N LEU A 386 -2.21 5.87 -2.09
CA LEU A 386 -3.24 6.73 -2.67
C LEU A 386 -4.24 7.23 -1.61
N ALA A 387 -4.66 6.38 -0.68
CA ALA A 387 -5.48 6.80 0.46
C ALA A 387 -4.75 7.82 1.35
N GLY A 388 -3.44 7.64 1.54
CA GLY A 388 -2.55 8.59 2.21
C GLY A 388 -2.51 9.96 1.53
N GLU A 389 -2.47 10.01 0.18
CA GLU A 389 -2.52 11.25 -0.59
C GLU A 389 -3.86 11.99 -0.37
N PHE A 390 -5.00 11.27 -0.36
CA PHE A 390 -6.29 11.86 -0.04
C PHE A 390 -6.35 12.39 1.40
N ARG A 391 -5.85 11.62 2.35
CA ARG A 391 -5.80 12.03 3.75
C ARG A 391 -4.92 13.27 3.95
N HIS A 392 -3.72 13.25 3.39
CA HIS A 392 -2.75 14.32 3.55
C HIS A 392 -3.21 15.63 2.90
N ARG A 393 -3.78 15.55 1.68
CA ARG A 393 -4.13 16.74 0.88
C ARG A 393 -5.52 17.28 1.14
N PHE A 394 -6.46 16.41 1.51
CA PHE A 394 -7.88 16.75 1.61
C PHE A 394 -8.49 16.41 2.97
N ASN A 395 -7.67 15.90 3.91
CA ASN A 395 -8.13 15.39 5.21
C ASN A 395 -9.28 14.38 5.06
N GLU A 396 -9.24 13.57 4.00
CA GLU A 396 -10.25 12.58 3.67
C GLU A 396 -9.75 11.17 3.94
N ILE A 397 -10.51 10.39 4.73
CA ILE A 397 -10.23 8.97 4.95
C ILE A 397 -10.93 8.18 3.86
N VAL A 398 -10.14 7.52 3.03
CA VAL A 398 -10.61 6.72 1.91
C VAL A 398 -10.33 5.24 2.20
N PRO A 399 -11.35 4.37 2.17
CA PRO A 399 -11.12 2.93 2.31
C PRO A 399 -10.27 2.39 1.17
N VAL A 400 -9.45 1.40 1.48
CA VAL A 400 -8.50 0.79 0.53
C VAL A 400 -8.97 -0.61 0.17
N VAL A 401 -9.08 -0.87 -1.12
CA VAL A 401 -9.20 -2.23 -1.68
C VAL A 401 -8.14 -2.40 -2.75
N GLN A 402 -7.11 -3.16 -2.43
CA GLN A 402 -6.02 -3.45 -3.34
C GLN A 402 -6.51 -4.25 -4.56
N ASN A 403 -5.87 -4.03 -5.70
CA ASN A 403 -6.18 -4.83 -6.87
C ASN A 403 -5.63 -6.26 -6.69
N GLY A 404 -6.31 -7.23 -7.29
CA GLY A 404 -5.83 -8.60 -7.35
C GLY A 404 -4.79 -8.82 -8.45
N VAL A 405 -4.10 -9.95 -8.38
CA VAL A 405 -3.26 -10.47 -9.45
C VAL A 405 -3.76 -11.83 -9.93
N ASP A 406 -3.71 -12.08 -11.23
CA ASP A 406 -4.12 -13.37 -11.82
C ASP A 406 -2.95 -14.37 -11.73
N THR A 407 -2.85 -15.08 -10.63
CA THR A 407 -1.80 -16.07 -10.39
C THR A 407 -1.92 -17.37 -11.23
N ALA A 408 -3.04 -17.56 -11.93
CA ALA A 408 -3.20 -18.62 -12.90
C ALA A 408 -2.54 -18.26 -14.25
N LYS A 409 -2.64 -16.99 -14.65
CA LYS A 409 -1.94 -16.46 -15.85
C LYS A 409 -0.48 -16.18 -15.53
N PHE A 410 -0.18 -15.43 -14.47
CA PHE A 410 1.17 -15.11 -14.01
C PHE A 410 1.66 -16.21 -13.06
N ARG A 411 2.37 -17.21 -13.60
CA ARG A 411 2.82 -18.38 -12.86
C ARG A 411 4.28 -18.71 -13.10
N PRO A 412 4.96 -19.33 -12.14
CA PRO A 412 6.35 -19.68 -12.27
C PRO A 412 6.61 -20.63 -13.45
N ARG A 413 7.79 -20.49 -14.06
CA ARG A 413 8.38 -21.36 -15.06
C ARG A 413 9.87 -21.56 -14.75
N PRO A 414 10.53 -22.61 -15.30
CA PRO A 414 11.97 -22.75 -15.18
C PRO A 414 12.70 -21.52 -15.72
N LYS A 415 13.64 -20.98 -14.94
CA LYS A 415 14.46 -19.84 -15.34
C LYS A 415 15.42 -20.24 -16.46
N LEU A 416 15.55 -19.42 -17.48
CA LEU A 416 16.50 -19.66 -18.57
C LEU A 416 17.96 -19.59 -18.11
N SER A 417 18.25 -18.80 -17.08
CA SER A 417 19.58 -18.69 -16.47
C SER A 417 20.08 -20.03 -15.91
N ALA A 418 19.20 -20.94 -15.54
CA ALA A 418 19.57 -22.30 -15.13
C ALA A 418 20.18 -23.13 -16.27
N GLN A 419 19.96 -22.74 -17.52
CA GLN A 419 20.45 -23.47 -18.71
C GLN A 419 21.74 -22.86 -19.26
N ASP A 420 21.86 -21.54 -19.30
CA ASP A 420 22.96 -20.83 -19.97
C ASP A 420 23.80 -19.94 -19.04
N GLY A 421 23.43 -19.83 -17.75
CA GLY A 421 24.14 -19.02 -16.76
C GLY A 421 24.01 -17.51 -16.95
N VAL A 422 23.13 -17.05 -17.87
CA VAL A 422 22.90 -15.63 -18.15
C VAL A 422 21.73 -15.12 -17.34
N ILE A 423 21.97 -14.15 -16.45
CA ILE A 423 20.92 -13.49 -15.64
C ILE A 423 20.12 -12.53 -16.51
N ARG A 424 18.82 -12.70 -16.52
CA ARG A 424 17.89 -11.89 -17.30
C ARG A 424 17.20 -10.87 -16.40
N VAL A 425 17.37 -9.59 -16.78
CA VAL A 425 16.70 -8.47 -16.13
C VAL A 425 15.62 -7.93 -17.07
N VAL A 426 14.42 -7.72 -16.55
CA VAL A 426 13.29 -7.15 -17.32
C VAL A 426 12.93 -5.78 -16.77
N THR A 427 12.68 -4.82 -17.66
CA THR A 427 12.22 -3.47 -17.29
C THR A 427 11.09 -3.03 -18.20
N TYR A 428 10.06 -2.42 -17.63
CA TYR A 428 8.98 -1.78 -18.38
C TYR A 428 9.42 -0.40 -18.84
N CYS A 429 9.19 -0.10 -20.10
CA CYS A 429 9.52 1.21 -20.69
C CYS A 429 8.26 2.00 -21.07
N ARG A 430 8.23 3.24 -20.62
CA ARG A 430 7.23 4.25 -21.01
C ARG A 430 7.92 5.58 -21.24
N PRO A 431 7.35 6.45 -22.09
CA PRO A 431 7.90 7.78 -22.36
C PRO A 431 7.80 8.73 -21.15
N GLU A 432 6.89 8.44 -20.22
CA GLU A 432 6.70 9.25 -19.02
C GLU A 432 7.91 9.12 -18.10
N LYS A 433 8.57 10.22 -17.78
CA LYS A 433 9.79 10.25 -16.96
C LYS A 433 9.59 9.58 -15.59
N TRP A 434 8.44 9.79 -14.97
CA TRP A 434 8.15 9.23 -13.66
C TRP A 434 8.05 7.69 -13.64
N LYS A 435 8.01 7.04 -14.80
CA LYS A 435 8.19 5.58 -14.91
C LYS A 435 9.64 5.13 -14.73
N GLY A 436 10.59 6.07 -14.65
CA GLY A 436 11.96 5.84 -14.22
C GLY A 436 12.84 5.05 -15.18
N PHE A 437 12.41 4.80 -16.42
CA PHE A 437 13.24 4.04 -17.37
C PHE A 437 14.62 4.66 -17.57
N GLN A 438 14.72 6.00 -17.60
CA GLN A 438 15.99 6.72 -17.68
C GLN A 438 16.93 6.47 -16.49
N ASP A 439 16.40 6.06 -15.33
CA ASP A 439 17.19 5.72 -14.15
C ASP A 439 17.70 4.26 -14.23
N ALA A 440 16.93 3.39 -14.91
CA ALA A 440 17.36 2.01 -15.18
C ALA A 440 18.55 1.92 -16.14
N VAL A 441 18.63 2.83 -17.13
CA VAL A 441 19.68 2.80 -18.17
C VAL A 441 21.08 2.85 -17.57
N PRO A 442 21.48 3.84 -16.76
CA PRO A 442 22.81 3.89 -16.16
C PRO A 442 23.04 2.76 -15.14
N ALA A 443 21.99 2.32 -14.42
CA ALA A 443 22.12 1.20 -13.49
C ALA A 443 22.43 -0.11 -14.23
N MET A 444 21.75 -0.39 -15.33
CA MET A 444 22.00 -1.56 -16.17
C MET A 444 23.37 -1.48 -16.87
N GLY A 445 23.79 -0.28 -17.32
CA GLY A 445 25.10 -0.06 -17.91
C GLY A 445 26.23 -0.43 -16.93
N GLU A 446 26.13 0.02 -15.69
CA GLU A 446 27.09 -0.32 -14.65
C GLU A 446 27.08 -1.82 -14.32
N LEU A 447 25.90 -2.44 -14.24
CA LEU A 447 25.77 -3.87 -14.00
C LEU A 447 26.42 -4.70 -15.11
N MET A 448 26.17 -4.37 -16.38
CA MET A 448 26.74 -5.09 -17.53
C MET A 448 28.26 -4.92 -17.61
N ARG A 449 28.78 -3.75 -17.21
CA ARG A 449 30.22 -3.50 -17.11
C ARG A 449 30.87 -4.39 -16.05
N ARG A 450 30.20 -4.63 -14.91
CA ARG A 450 30.70 -5.51 -13.83
C ARG A 450 30.65 -6.99 -14.22
N TYR A 451 29.64 -7.37 -14.98
CA TYR A 451 29.37 -8.77 -15.34
C TYR A 451 29.29 -8.96 -16.86
N PRO A 452 30.39 -8.78 -17.60
CA PRO A 452 30.39 -8.88 -19.06
C PRO A 452 29.93 -10.26 -19.51
N ASN A 453 29.00 -10.27 -20.48
CA ASN A 453 28.38 -11.48 -21.07
C ASN A 453 27.53 -12.34 -20.10
N LYS A 454 27.31 -11.89 -18.87
CA LYS A 454 26.48 -12.61 -17.88
C LYS A 454 25.10 -12.01 -17.67
N ILE A 455 24.83 -10.84 -18.24
CA ILE A 455 23.56 -10.12 -18.08
C ILE A 455 22.89 -9.95 -19.44
N ALA A 456 21.61 -10.27 -19.51
CA ALA A 456 20.74 -9.94 -20.64
C ALA A 456 19.63 -9.02 -20.16
N TRP A 457 19.51 -7.84 -20.78
CA TRP A 457 18.47 -6.87 -20.46
C TRP A 457 17.34 -6.93 -21.47
N HIS A 458 16.13 -7.17 -20.99
CA HIS A 458 14.90 -7.22 -21.74
C HIS A 458 14.03 -6.03 -21.41
N VAL A 459 13.52 -5.34 -22.42
CA VAL A 459 12.67 -4.15 -22.27
C VAL A 459 11.38 -4.38 -23.04
N TYR A 460 10.24 -4.07 -22.43
CA TYR A 460 8.95 -4.09 -23.11
C TYR A 460 8.17 -2.79 -22.88
N GLY A 461 7.25 -2.44 -23.78
CA GLY A 461 6.45 -1.22 -23.68
C GLY A 461 5.83 -0.80 -25.01
N PHE A 462 5.05 0.29 -25.01
CA PHE A 462 4.34 0.75 -26.20
C PHE A 462 5.26 1.33 -27.29
N GLN A 463 6.34 1.97 -26.89
CA GLN A 463 7.26 2.63 -27.79
C GLN A 463 8.68 2.25 -27.44
N HIS A 464 9.53 2.15 -28.46
CA HIS A 464 10.96 2.03 -28.24
C HIS A 464 11.43 3.26 -27.45
N PRO A 465 12.27 3.06 -26.42
CA PRO A 465 12.75 4.18 -25.63
C PRO A 465 13.42 5.25 -26.47
N VAL A 466 12.85 6.44 -26.46
CA VAL A 466 13.40 7.59 -27.22
C VAL A 466 14.64 8.18 -26.51
N PHE A 467 14.82 7.85 -25.22
CA PHE A 467 15.83 8.45 -24.36
C PHE A 467 17.23 7.79 -24.43
N ALA A 468 17.34 6.71 -25.16
CA ALA A 468 18.62 6.02 -25.35
C ALA A 468 18.73 5.48 -26.79
N PRO A 469 18.80 6.35 -27.80
CA PRO A 469 18.82 5.90 -29.19
C PRO A 469 20.03 5.04 -29.52
N ASP A 470 21.17 5.23 -28.85
CA ASP A 470 22.43 4.52 -29.11
C ASP A 470 23.10 4.16 -27.78
N ASN A 471 22.45 3.36 -26.94
CA ASN A 471 23.01 3.02 -25.66
C ASN A 471 23.99 1.83 -25.79
N GLU A 472 25.19 2.09 -26.30
CA GLU A 472 26.29 1.11 -26.36
C GLU A 472 26.67 0.60 -24.96
N LEU A 473 26.38 1.39 -23.91
CA LEU A 473 26.75 1.06 -22.53
C LEU A 473 25.79 0.04 -21.88
N ALA A 474 24.55 -0.06 -22.34
CA ALA A 474 23.56 -0.99 -21.80
C ALA A 474 22.64 -1.52 -22.92
N PRO A 475 23.15 -2.41 -23.77
CA PRO A 475 22.34 -3.00 -24.84
C PRO A 475 21.18 -3.81 -24.28
N TYR A 476 19.99 -3.67 -24.89
CA TYR A 476 18.78 -4.38 -24.49
C TYR A 476 18.05 -4.99 -25.68
N LYS A 477 17.27 -6.04 -25.41
CA LYS A 477 16.30 -6.57 -26.37
C LYS A 477 14.93 -5.94 -26.12
N PHE A 478 14.44 -5.16 -27.09
CA PHE A 478 13.11 -4.59 -27.02
C PHE A 478 12.06 -5.57 -27.57
N HIS A 479 10.99 -5.80 -26.79
CA HIS A 479 9.92 -6.74 -27.11
C HIS A 479 8.63 -6.09 -27.63
N GLY A 480 8.56 -4.74 -27.63
CA GLY A 480 7.33 -4.03 -27.96
C GLY A 480 6.23 -4.27 -26.93
N THR A 481 4.98 -4.09 -27.38
CA THR A 481 3.80 -4.37 -26.54
C THR A 481 3.54 -5.88 -26.52
N LEU A 482 3.49 -6.44 -25.33
CA LEU A 482 3.24 -7.87 -25.12
C LEU A 482 1.78 -8.10 -24.68
N ASN A 483 1.19 -9.21 -25.13
CA ASN A 483 -0.03 -9.75 -24.53
C ASN A 483 0.28 -10.39 -23.16
N HIS A 484 -0.74 -10.75 -22.40
CA HIS A 484 -0.57 -11.29 -21.05
C HIS A 484 0.24 -12.62 -21.04
N ASP A 485 0.07 -13.49 -22.03
CA ASP A 485 0.76 -14.79 -22.08
C ASP A 485 2.25 -14.61 -22.33
N ASP A 486 2.61 -13.74 -23.27
CA ASP A 486 4.00 -13.44 -23.60
C ASP A 486 4.67 -12.64 -22.47
N LEU A 487 3.95 -11.74 -21.82
CA LEU A 487 4.45 -11.00 -20.66
C LEU A 487 4.67 -11.94 -19.46
N SER A 488 3.71 -12.83 -19.17
CA SER A 488 3.85 -13.85 -18.13
C SER A 488 5.06 -14.74 -18.39
N ARG A 489 5.27 -15.15 -19.66
CA ARG A 489 6.44 -15.94 -20.04
C ARG A 489 7.72 -15.16 -19.84
N LEU A 490 7.78 -13.89 -20.27
CA LEU A 490 8.96 -13.04 -20.12
C LEU A 490 9.36 -12.89 -18.64
N TYR A 491 8.39 -12.60 -17.76
CA TYR A 491 8.66 -12.51 -16.32
C TYR A 491 9.11 -13.86 -15.75
N ALA A 492 8.37 -14.93 -16.03
CA ALA A 492 8.62 -16.24 -15.44
C ALA A 492 9.99 -16.83 -15.84
N GLU A 493 10.43 -16.60 -17.07
CA GLU A 493 11.72 -17.07 -17.59
C GLU A 493 12.91 -16.18 -17.19
N SER A 494 12.65 -14.98 -16.62
CA SER A 494 13.66 -14.02 -16.19
C SER A 494 13.98 -14.14 -14.70
N ASP A 495 15.10 -13.59 -14.28
CA ASP A 495 15.61 -13.70 -12.92
C ASP A 495 15.21 -12.50 -12.06
N ILE A 496 15.20 -11.30 -12.64
CA ILE A 496 15.00 -10.04 -11.96
C ILE A 496 14.04 -9.17 -12.78
N VAL A 497 13.09 -8.53 -12.11
CA VAL A 497 12.29 -7.45 -12.69
C VAL A 497 12.64 -6.15 -11.98
N LEU A 498 13.04 -5.14 -12.74
CA LEU A 498 13.38 -3.80 -12.26
C LEU A 498 12.26 -2.83 -12.61
N CYS A 499 11.59 -2.30 -11.59
CA CYS A 499 10.50 -1.33 -11.70
C CYS A 499 10.91 0.00 -11.03
N PRO A 500 11.62 0.90 -11.73
CA PRO A 500 12.23 2.08 -11.14
C PRO A 500 11.31 3.30 -11.11
N SER A 501 9.99 3.13 -11.15
CA SER A 501 9.01 4.23 -11.15
C SER A 501 9.21 5.14 -9.95
N TRP A 502 9.10 6.46 -10.13
CA TRP A 502 9.28 7.42 -9.05
C TRP A 502 8.11 7.37 -8.06
N TYR A 503 6.91 7.16 -8.57
CA TYR A 503 5.67 6.99 -7.81
C TYR A 503 4.66 6.22 -8.66
N GLU A 504 3.83 5.46 -7.99
CA GLU A 504 2.73 4.68 -8.59
C GLU A 504 1.56 4.68 -7.58
N SER A 505 0.40 4.26 -8.03
CA SER A 505 -0.71 3.99 -7.10
C SER A 505 -0.73 2.52 -6.70
N PHE A 506 -0.85 1.64 -7.67
CA PHE A 506 -0.75 0.19 -7.51
C PHE A 506 -0.14 -0.40 -8.79
N PRO A 507 1.19 -0.41 -8.92
CA PRO A 507 1.83 -0.88 -10.13
C PRO A 507 1.65 -2.39 -10.30
N LEU A 508 1.20 -2.81 -11.49
CA LEU A 508 1.02 -4.23 -11.82
C LEU A 508 2.34 -4.96 -12.10
N PRO A 509 3.33 -4.37 -12.81
CA PRO A 509 4.56 -5.10 -13.17
C PRO A 509 5.28 -5.77 -12.01
N PRO A 510 5.48 -5.14 -10.83
CA PRO A 510 6.12 -5.79 -9.70
C PRO A 510 5.34 -7.00 -9.19
N ILE A 511 4.03 -6.87 -8.95
CA ILE A 511 3.23 -7.95 -8.38
C ILE A 511 3.00 -9.09 -9.37
N GLU A 512 2.89 -8.81 -10.68
CA GLU A 512 2.83 -9.82 -11.75
C GLU A 512 4.14 -10.60 -11.84
N ALA A 513 5.28 -9.92 -11.69
CA ALA A 513 6.60 -10.56 -11.64
C ALA A 513 6.76 -11.44 -10.40
N MET A 514 6.32 -10.97 -9.23
CA MET A 514 6.24 -11.77 -8.00
C MET A 514 5.37 -13.00 -8.21
N ALA A 515 4.21 -12.87 -8.83
CA ALA A 515 3.35 -13.98 -9.19
C ALA A 515 4.03 -15.00 -10.11
N CYS A 516 4.97 -14.57 -10.94
CA CYS A 516 5.81 -15.45 -11.78
C CYS A 516 7.01 -16.07 -11.02
N GLY A 517 7.16 -15.83 -9.72
CA GLY A 517 8.31 -16.29 -8.96
C GLY A 517 9.62 -15.65 -9.43
N THR A 518 9.61 -14.34 -9.67
CA THR A 518 10.75 -13.55 -10.14
C THR A 518 11.10 -12.51 -9.09
N ALA A 519 12.38 -12.36 -8.78
CA ALA A 519 12.84 -11.38 -7.82
C ALA A 519 12.57 -9.95 -8.34
N VAL A 520 12.11 -9.07 -7.47
CA VAL A 520 11.67 -7.72 -7.84
C VAL A 520 12.53 -6.67 -7.14
N ILE A 521 12.92 -5.66 -7.90
CA ILE A 521 13.44 -4.39 -7.40
C ILE A 521 12.40 -3.33 -7.77
N THR A 522 11.90 -2.60 -6.79
CA THR A 522 10.89 -1.55 -6.98
C THR A 522 11.17 -0.34 -6.10
N THR A 523 10.26 0.63 -6.09
CA THR A 523 10.31 1.82 -5.25
C THR A 523 9.15 1.80 -4.26
N PRO A 524 9.17 2.59 -3.16
CA PRO A 524 8.20 2.42 -2.08
C PRO A 524 6.77 2.89 -2.38
N TYR A 525 6.56 3.72 -3.42
CA TYR A 525 5.27 4.38 -3.61
C TYR A 525 4.28 3.51 -4.39
N GLY A 526 3.15 3.18 -3.76
CA GLY A 526 2.08 2.35 -4.32
C GLY A 526 2.39 0.85 -4.30
N THR A 527 3.49 0.46 -3.69
CA THR A 527 3.94 -0.93 -3.55
C THR A 527 4.00 -1.39 -2.09
N GLU A 528 3.75 -0.49 -1.14
CA GLU A 528 3.93 -0.67 0.30
C GLU A 528 3.24 -1.91 0.85
N SER A 529 2.11 -2.25 0.26
CA SER A 529 1.27 -3.35 0.71
C SER A 529 1.77 -4.74 0.31
N TYR A 530 2.74 -4.83 -0.61
CA TYR A 530 3.24 -6.11 -1.11
C TYR A 530 4.76 -6.17 -1.32
N ALA A 531 5.42 -5.02 -1.49
CA ALA A 531 6.88 -4.95 -1.63
C ALA A 531 7.52 -4.60 -0.28
N ILE A 532 7.71 -5.62 0.56
CA ILE A 532 8.38 -5.50 1.86
C ILE A 532 9.87 -5.65 1.63
N ASP A 533 10.64 -4.60 1.95
CA ASP A 533 12.08 -4.58 1.72
C ASP A 533 12.81 -5.72 2.43
N GLY A 534 13.69 -6.40 1.70
CA GLY A 534 14.45 -7.55 2.19
C GLY A 534 13.64 -8.83 2.37
N HIS A 535 12.30 -8.77 2.28
CA HIS A 535 11.43 -9.92 2.45
C HIS A 535 10.78 -10.38 1.13
N THR A 536 9.99 -9.53 0.47
CA THR A 536 9.33 -9.86 -0.80
C THR A 536 9.95 -9.18 -2.02
N ALA A 537 10.68 -8.09 -1.82
CA ALA A 537 11.36 -7.31 -2.85
C ALA A 537 12.62 -6.64 -2.29
N ILE A 538 13.37 -5.97 -3.16
CA ILE A 538 14.27 -4.88 -2.76
C ILE A 538 13.56 -3.56 -3.09
N VAL A 539 13.43 -2.69 -2.08
CA VAL A 539 12.78 -1.39 -2.23
C VAL A 539 13.86 -0.30 -2.31
N ALA A 540 14.06 0.23 -3.51
CA ALA A 540 15.06 1.25 -3.80
C ALA A 540 14.47 2.65 -3.75
N ARG A 541 15.27 3.65 -3.36
CA ARG A 541 14.86 5.04 -3.43
C ARG A 541 14.72 5.46 -4.90
N PRO A 542 13.59 6.08 -5.29
CA PRO A 542 13.42 6.53 -6.67
C PRO A 542 14.46 7.59 -7.03
N ARG A 543 14.92 7.58 -8.28
CA ARG A 543 15.93 8.50 -8.83
C ARG A 543 17.34 8.35 -8.25
N VAL A 544 17.55 7.45 -7.31
CA VAL A 544 18.87 7.15 -6.74
C VAL A 544 19.50 5.97 -7.48
N ILE A 545 20.20 6.25 -8.56
CA ILE A 545 20.76 5.23 -9.46
C ILE A 545 21.65 4.23 -8.71
N SER A 546 22.42 4.71 -7.73
CA SER A 546 23.29 3.85 -6.93
C SER A 546 22.53 2.77 -6.16
N ASP A 547 21.30 3.03 -5.74
CA ASP A 547 20.46 2.04 -5.05
C ASP A 547 20.08 0.90 -6.00
N PHE A 548 19.70 1.25 -7.24
CA PHE A 548 19.38 0.25 -8.27
C PHE A 548 20.61 -0.58 -8.64
N VAL A 549 21.81 0.06 -8.72
CA VAL A 549 23.07 -0.66 -8.98
C VAL A 549 23.36 -1.66 -7.87
N VAL A 550 23.23 -1.23 -6.61
CA VAL A 550 23.50 -2.08 -5.44
C VAL A 550 22.50 -3.23 -5.36
N ALA A 551 21.22 -2.95 -5.59
CA ALA A 551 20.16 -3.95 -5.59
C ALA A 551 20.38 -5.01 -6.69
N LEU A 552 20.67 -4.57 -7.92
CA LEU A 552 20.95 -5.44 -9.05
C LEU A 552 22.20 -6.29 -8.81
N ASP A 553 23.32 -5.68 -8.37
CA ASP A 553 24.56 -6.36 -8.03
C ASP A 553 24.35 -7.41 -6.94
N GLY A 554 23.61 -7.06 -5.90
CA GLY A 554 23.25 -7.97 -4.82
C GLY A 554 22.48 -9.21 -5.32
N LEU A 555 21.47 -9.01 -6.18
CA LEU A 555 20.69 -10.12 -6.73
C LEU A 555 21.47 -10.97 -7.73
N VAL A 556 22.45 -10.40 -8.44
CA VAL A 556 23.34 -11.18 -9.31
C VAL A 556 24.33 -12.00 -8.49
N ARG A 557 24.94 -11.41 -7.48
CA ARG A 557 26.01 -11.98 -6.68
C ARG A 557 25.53 -13.01 -5.65
N ILE A 558 24.30 -12.85 -5.13
CA ILE A 558 23.75 -13.68 -4.05
C ILE A 558 22.50 -14.43 -4.55
N PRO A 559 22.67 -15.60 -5.18
CA PRO A 559 21.55 -16.39 -5.73
C PRO A 559 20.50 -16.77 -4.68
N GLU A 560 20.93 -17.02 -3.44
CA GLU A 560 20.07 -17.40 -2.32
C GLU A 560 19.12 -16.24 -1.96
N LEU A 561 19.61 -15.00 -1.93
CA LEU A 561 18.79 -13.80 -1.72
C LEU A 561 17.76 -13.68 -2.85
N ARG A 562 18.20 -13.79 -4.11
CA ARG A 562 17.31 -13.73 -5.27
C ARG A 562 16.20 -14.78 -5.20
N GLN A 563 16.55 -16.02 -4.85
CA GLN A 563 15.58 -17.11 -4.71
C GLN A 563 14.61 -16.89 -3.53
N ARG A 564 15.10 -16.43 -2.39
CA ARG A 564 14.28 -16.12 -1.22
C ARG A 564 13.26 -15.03 -1.53
N LEU A 565 13.68 -13.91 -2.11
CA LEU A 565 12.77 -12.83 -2.48
C LEU A 565 11.74 -13.27 -3.52
N ALA A 566 12.15 -14.07 -4.50
CA ALA A 566 11.24 -14.63 -5.51
C ALA A 566 10.18 -15.56 -4.89
N SER A 567 10.57 -16.41 -3.93
CA SER A 567 9.66 -17.31 -3.22
C SER A 567 8.66 -16.54 -2.34
N ASN A 568 9.17 -15.61 -1.53
CA ASN A 568 8.33 -14.80 -0.65
C ASN A 568 7.41 -13.86 -1.45
N GLY A 569 7.93 -13.26 -2.53
CA GLY A 569 7.12 -12.44 -3.45
C GLY A 569 5.99 -13.25 -4.09
N ARG A 570 6.25 -14.51 -4.46
CA ARG A 570 5.19 -15.41 -4.98
C ARG A 570 4.12 -15.67 -3.93
N ALA A 571 4.48 -15.98 -2.70
CA ALA A 571 3.52 -16.18 -1.60
C ALA A 571 2.68 -14.93 -1.35
N MET A 572 3.29 -13.73 -1.39
CA MET A 572 2.60 -12.46 -1.29
C MET A 572 1.60 -12.28 -2.44
N ALA A 573 2.01 -12.51 -3.69
CA ALA A 573 1.12 -12.39 -4.83
C ALA A 573 -0.08 -13.37 -4.77
N GLU A 574 0.11 -14.57 -4.21
CA GLU A 574 -0.98 -15.53 -4.00
C GLU A 574 -2.01 -15.05 -2.96
N SER A 575 -1.60 -14.22 -2.00
CA SER A 575 -2.52 -13.63 -1.02
C SER A 575 -3.39 -12.51 -1.63
N LEU A 576 -2.97 -11.89 -2.72
CA LEU A 576 -3.68 -10.80 -3.40
C LEU A 576 -4.54 -11.32 -4.55
N SER A 577 -5.60 -12.05 -4.22
CA SER A 577 -6.49 -12.62 -5.22
C SER A 577 -7.49 -11.59 -5.75
N TRP A 578 -7.84 -11.72 -7.03
CA TRP A 578 -8.95 -10.93 -7.61
C TRP A 578 -10.28 -11.21 -6.93
N ASP A 579 -10.54 -12.44 -6.50
CA ASP A 579 -11.82 -12.79 -5.85
C ASP A 579 -11.94 -12.09 -4.50
N GLY A 580 -10.88 -12.03 -3.72
CA GLY A 580 -10.83 -11.26 -2.48
C GLY A 580 -10.98 -9.74 -2.71
N ALA A 581 -10.30 -9.20 -3.72
CA ALA A 581 -10.39 -7.78 -4.09
C ALA A 581 -11.82 -7.39 -4.53
N VAL A 582 -12.47 -8.24 -5.33
CA VAL A 582 -13.84 -8.01 -5.80
C VAL A 582 -14.83 -8.09 -4.66
N ALA A 583 -14.74 -9.12 -3.81
CA ALA A 583 -15.63 -9.27 -2.65
C ALA A 583 -15.54 -8.09 -1.68
N ALA A 584 -14.31 -7.64 -1.36
CA ALA A 584 -14.10 -6.48 -0.50
C ALA A 584 -14.66 -5.19 -1.11
N ARG A 585 -14.48 -5.00 -2.42
CA ARG A 585 -15.00 -3.81 -3.11
C ARG A 585 -16.53 -3.85 -3.23
N GLU A 586 -17.10 -5.01 -3.52
CA GLU A 586 -18.54 -5.24 -3.56
C GLU A 586 -19.21 -4.89 -2.23
N GLU A 587 -18.63 -5.34 -1.11
CA GLU A 587 -19.12 -4.99 0.23
C GLU A 587 -19.17 -3.47 0.44
N LEU A 588 -18.13 -2.74 0.07
CA LEU A 588 -18.12 -1.28 0.15
C LEU A 588 -19.17 -0.64 -0.78
N LEU A 589 -19.40 -1.18 -1.98
CA LEU A 589 -20.41 -0.70 -2.89
C LEU A 589 -21.84 -0.91 -2.33
N TRP A 590 -22.09 -2.03 -1.67
CA TRP A 590 -23.33 -2.26 -0.94
C TRP A 590 -23.52 -1.29 0.22
N ARG A 591 -22.47 -1.00 0.99
CA ARG A 591 -22.50 0.01 2.07
C ARG A 591 -22.80 1.40 1.52
N ILE A 592 -22.20 1.77 0.40
CA ILE A 592 -22.48 3.02 -0.32
C ILE A 592 -23.96 3.05 -0.75
N HIS A 593 -24.44 1.99 -1.39
CA HIS A 593 -25.83 1.90 -1.84
C HIS A 593 -26.83 2.08 -0.68
N ARG A 594 -26.53 1.53 0.48
CA ARG A 594 -27.34 1.62 1.70
C ARG A 594 -27.14 2.91 2.51
N ASN A 595 -26.37 3.89 2.05
CA ASN A 595 -25.99 5.10 2.78
C ASN A 595 -25.25 4.85 4.11
N GLN A 596 -24.46 3.79 4.17
CA GLN A 596 -23.68 3.39 5.35
C GLN A 596 -22.22 3.89 5.30
N MET A 597 -21.89 4.73 4.33
CA MET A 597 -20.58 5.34 4.20
C MET A 597 -20.73 6.86 4.01
N PRO A 598 -19.82 7.68 4.54
CA PRO A 598 -19.80 9.10 4.25
C PRO A 598 -19.32 9.36 2.82
N THR A 599 -19.78 10.45 2.23
CA THR A 599 -19.14 11.03 1.05
C THR A 599 -17.88 11.78 1.46
N GLY A 600 -16.79 11.65 0.69
CA GLY A 600 -15.64 12.52 0.82
C GLY A 600 -15.91 13.93 0.29
N GLY A 601 -14.93 14.80 0.38
CA GLY A 601 -14.94 16.15 -0.17
C GLY A 601 -15.33 17.25 0.81
N LEU A 602 -14.81 18.46 0.54
CA LEU A 602 -15.12 19.74 1.20
C LEU A 602 -15.00 19.79 2.75
N GLN A 603 -13.88 19.35 3.30
CA GLN A 603 -13.50 19.73 4.66
C GLN A 603 -12.12 20.42 4.62
N GLY A 604 -12.13 21.75 4.67
CA GLY A 604 -10.97 22.58 4.95
C GLY A 604 -9.93 22.67 3.80
N PHE A 605 -9.92 23.76 3.09
CA PHE A 605 -8.82 24.13 2.19
C PHE A 605 -7.56 24.40 3.04
N ASP A 606 -6.53 23.57 2.91
CA ASP A 606 -5.18 23.95 3.24
C ASP A 606 -4.37 24.24 1.97
N THR A 607 -4.01 25.49 1.78
CA THR A 607 -3.23 25.96 0.62
C THR A 607 -1.73 25.77 0.78
N GLY A 608 -1.28 25.26 1.94
CA GLY A 608 0.15 25.19 2.31
C GLY A 608 0.93 23.98 1.77
N ILE A 609 0.28 23.03 1.10
CA ILE A 609 0.88 21.69 0.87
C ILE A 609 1.51 21.51 -0.52
N MET A 610 1.87 22.57 -1.22
CA MET A 610 2.60 22.44 -2.50
C MET A 610 4.06 22.00 -2.34
N ASP A 611 4.60 22.06 -1.12
CA ASP A 611 6.03 21.78 -0.84
C ASP A 611 6.32 20.31 -0.43
N GLY A 612 5.30 19.48 -0.26
CA GLY A 612 5.47 18.14 0.33
C GLY A 612 6.13 17.08 -0.56
N TYR A 613 6.16 17.26 -1.89
CA TYR A 613 6.81 16.28 -2.77
C TYR A 613 8.34 16.26 -2.66
N GLY A 614 8.97 17.39 -2.40
CA GLY A 614 10.41 17.46 -2.14
C GLY A 614 10.81 16.74 -0.86
N THR A 615 10.08 16.95 0.21
CA THR A 615 10.42 16.44 1.55
C THR A 615 10.25 14.93 1.72
N SER A 616 9.33 14.28 0.99
CA SER A 616 9.19 12.81 1.02
C SER A 616 10.38 12.10 0.37
N PHE A 617 10.94 12.69 -0.69
CA PHE A 617 12.15 12.17 -1.33
C PHE A 617 13.41 12.39 -0.48
N ASP A 618 13.47 13.50 0.26
CA ASP A 618 14.62 13.83 1.10
C ASP A 618 14.70 13.01 2.39
N ARG A 619 13.57 12.55 2.94
CA ARG A 619 13.55 11.68 4.13
C ARG A 619 14.17 10.31 3.93
N LEU A 620 14.19 9.81 2.69
CA LEU A 620 14.84 8.54 2.35
C LEU A 620 16.36 8.68 2.12
N SER A 621 16.90 9.89 2.16
CA SER A 621 18.31 10.18 1.85
C SER A 621 19.27 10.19 3.06
N ALA A 622 18.77 9.92 4.27
CA ALA A 622 19.64 9.84 5.45
C ALA A 622 20.62 8.66 5.32
N GLU A 623 21.90 8.95 5.10
CA GLU A 623 22.97 7.96 5.16
C GLU A 623 23.00 7.31 6.54
N VAL A 624 22.90 5.99 6.57
CA VAL A 624 23.05 5.21 7.79
C VAL A 624 24.56 5.18 8.13
N GLY A 625 25.05 6.22 8.81
CA GLY A 625 26.42 6.24 9.28
C GLY A 625 26.66 5.15 10.32
N ALA A 626 27.26 4.03 9.91
CA ALA A 626 27.68 2.97 10.84
C ALA A 626 29.01 3.34 11.48
N ARG A 627 29.16 3.05 12.79
CA ARG A 627 30.40 3.34 13.54
C ARG A 627 31.29 2.11 13.60
N GLU A 628 32.59 2.33 13.61
CA GLU A 628 33.56 1.27 13.76
C GLU A 628 33.31 0.49 15.07
N GLY A 629 33.34 -0.83 15.01
CA GLY A 629 33.02 -1.73 16.12
C GLY A 629 31.51 -1.89 16.42
N GLU A 630 30.62 -1.21 15.69
CA GLU A 630 29.17 -1.31 15.87
C GLU A 630 28.66 -2.67 15.37
N LEU A 631 27.83 -3.32 16.19
CA LEU A 631 27.15 -4.57 15.82
C LEU A 631 25.77 -4.22 15.23
N LEU A 632 25.52 -4.66 14.01
CA LEU A 632 24.32 -4.36 13.23
C LEU A 632 23.54 -5.64 12.93
N GLN A 633 22.21 -5.54 12.88
CA GLN A 633 21.33 -6.60 12.39
C GLN A 633 21.04 -6.36 10.92
N GLY A 634 21.51 -7.25 10.05
CA GLY A 634 21.21 -7.15 8.62
C GLY A 634 19.77 -7.57 8.31
N ALA A 635 19.21 -7.02 7.23
CA ALA A 635 17.89 -7.40 6.70
C ALA A 635 17.82 -8.87 6.23
N ASP A 636 18.95 -9.55 6.16
CA ASP A 636 19.10 -10.99 5.90
C ASP A 636 19.11 -11.83 7.18
N ASN A 637 18.73 -11.24 8.32
CA ASN A 637 18.75 -11.83 9.67
C ASN A 637 20.15 -12.28 10.16
N GLN A 638 21.22 -11.75 9.57
CA GLN A 638 22.58 -12.00 10.00
C GLN A 638 23.11 -10.81 10.82
N LYS A 639 24.03 -11.09 11.72
CA LYS A 639 24.71 -10.06 12.50
C LYS A 639 26.03 -9.67 11.82
N TYR A 640 26.28 -8.37 11.78
CA TYR A 640 27.47 -7.80 11.18
C TYR A 640 28.15 -6.85 12.14
N VAL A 641 29.47 -6.87 12.17
CA VAL A 641 30.28 -5.84 12.83
C VAL A 641 30.95 -4.96 11.78
N VAL A 642 31.03 -3.67 12.06
CA VAL A 642 31.81 -2.74 11.25
C VAL A 642 33.27 -2.82 11.66
N GLU A 643 34.14 -3.25 10.75
CA GLU A 643 35.56 -3.35 11.00
C GLU A 643 36.37 -2.83 9.81
N SER A 644 37.17 -1.81 10.05
CA SER A 644 37.94 -1.10 9.01
C SER A 644 37.05 -0.58 7.85
N GLY A 645 35.87 -0.05 8.20
CA GLY A 645 34.89 0.47 7.25
C GLY A 645 34.16 -0.60 6.43
N ARG A 646 34.29 -1.88 6.77
CA ARG A 646 33.62 -3.00 6.09
C ARG A 646 32.69 -3.73 7.03
N LEU A 647 31.64 -4.31 6.46
CA LEU A 647 30.76 -5.22 7.20
C LEU A 647 31.37 -6.63 7.22
N ARG A 648 31.50 -7.18 8.41
CA ARG A 648 31.94 -8.57 8.58
C ARG A 648 30.89 -9.35 9.34
N LYS A 649 30.38 -10.40 8.73
CA LYS A 649 29.37 -11.28 9.33
C LYS A 649 29.91 -11.99 10.56
N VAL A 650 29.12 -12.02 11.63
CA VAL A 650 29.49 -12.60 12.92
C VAL A 650 28.49 -13.67 13.31
N THR A 651 28.97 -14.89 13.56
CA THR A 651 28.12 -16.01 13.99
C THR A 651 27.85 -15.99 15.49
N ASP A 652 28.81 -15.59 16.30
CA ASP A 652 28.68 -15.48 17.76
C ASP A 652 29.33 -14.18 18.26
N PRO A 653 28.54 -13.10 18.39
CA PRO A 653 29.06 -11.83 18.91
C PRO A 653 29.59 -11.93 20.34
N SER A 654 29.00 -12.78 21.19
CA SER A 654 29.37 -12.89 22.59
C SER A 654 30.77 -13.50 22.79
N ALA A 655 31.15 -14.43 21.92
CA ALA A 655 32.51 -15.00 21.89
C ALA A 655 33.58 -13.95 21.53
N LEU A 656 33.19 -12.83 20.94
CA LEU A 656 34.08 -11.74 20.55
C LEU A 656 34.08 -10.58 21.56
N GLY A 657 33.32 -10.71 22.66
CA GLY A 657 33.13 -9.63 23.63
C GLY A 657 32.30 -8.46 23.12
N LEU A 658 31.52 -8.68 22.04
CA LEU A 658 30.57 -7.73 21.51
C LEU A 658 29.23 -7.83 22.27
N PRO A 659 28.40 -6.77 22.25
CA PRO A 659 27.05 -6.85 22.78
C PRO A 659 26.27 -8.04 22.20
N SER A 660 25.46 -8.71 23.01
CA SER A 660 24.66 -9.83 22.51
C SER A 660 23.62 -9.38 21.49
N ASN A 661 23.13 -8.17 21.62
CA ASN A 661 22.12 -7.57 20.74
C ASN A 661 22.74 -6.51 19.83
N PRO A 662 22.34 -6.48 18.55
CA PRO A 662 22.72 -5.41 17.61
C PRO A 662 22.22 -4.05 18.12
N THR A 663 23.01 -3.00 17.86
CA THR A 663 22.64 -1.63 18.26
C THR A 663 21.52 -1.06 17.41
N ARG A 664 21.43 -1.50 16.14
CA ARG A 664 20.37 -1.07 15.21
C ARG A 664 20.27 -2.00 14.00
N PRO A 665 19.12 -1.99 13.32
CA PRO A 665 18.96 -2.69 12.05
C PRO A 665 19.74 -2.00 10.92
N LEU A 666 20.15 -2.79 9.94
CA LEU A 666 20.76 -2.36 8.69
C LEU A 666 19.84 -2.79 7.55
N ASP A 667 19.28 -1.81 6.84
CA ASP A 667 18.40 -2.08 5.69
C ASP A 667 19.14 -2.83 4.58
N LEU A 668 18.38 -3.50 3.71
CA LEU A 668 18.97 -4.39 2.70
C LEU A 668 19.86 -3.64 1.71
N LEU A 669 19.49 -2.43 1.31
CA LEU A 669 20.32 -1.65 0.37
C LEU A 669 21.64 -1.21 1.02
N SER A 670 21.60 -0.78 2.27
CA SER A 670 22.82 -0.45 3.02
C SER A 670 23.69 -1.68 3.21
N LEU A 671 23.12 -2.84 3.50
CA LEU A 671 23.83 -4.12 3.57
C LEU A 671 24.49 -4.47 2.24
N LEU A 672 23.76 -4.39 1.12
CA LEU A 672 24.29 -4.70 -0.22
C LEU A 672 25.31 -3.68 -0.73
N ARG A 673 25.18 -2.40 -0.33
CA ARG A 673 26.06 -1.31 -0.72
C ARG A 673 27.42 -1.36 -0.02
N SER A 674 27.43 -1.87 1.22
CA SER A 674 28.63 -1.90 2.04
C SER A 674 29.67 -2.89 1.51
N GLU A 675 30.96 -2.57 1.65
CA GLU A 675 32.01 -3.53 1.41
C GLU A 675 32.00 -4.60 2.49
N HIS A 676 32.05 -5.86 2.08
CA HIS A 676 32.09 -7.01 2.98
C HIS A 676 33.53 -7.52 3.14
N GLY A 677 33.93 -7.74 4.36
CA GLY A 677 35.13 -8.48 4.72
C GLY A 677 34.84 -9.98 4.92
N PRO A 678 35.87 -10.80 5.16
CA PRO A 678 35.70 -12.20 5.48
C PRO A 678 34.85 -12.42 6.73
N ASP A 679 34.01 -13.45 6.74
CA ASP A 679 33.18 -13.81 7.89
C ASP A 679 34.04 -14.03 9.14
N ILE A 680 33.54 -13.59 10.30
CA ILE A 680 34.20 -13.81 11.58
C ILE A 680 33.61 -15.09 12.18
N THR A 681 34.39 -16.14 12.11
CA THR A 681 34.00 -17.48 12.60
C THR A 681 34.71 -17.85 13.92
N SER A 682 35.71 -17.07 14.32
CA SER A 682 36.47 -17.26 15.55
C SER A 682 37.11 -15.95 15.99
N THR A 683 37.49 -15.88 17.27
CA THR A 683 38.27 -14.75 17.82
C THR A 683 39.60 -14.54 17.11
N ALA A 684 40.19 -15.59 16.49
CA ALA A 684 41.45 -15.52 15.81
C ALA A 684 41.42 -14.67 14.53
N ASN A 685 40.27 -14.56 13.86
CA ASN A 685 40.10 -13.74 12.67
C ASN A 685 39.29 -12.45 12.88
N TYR A 686 39.04 -12.11 14.16
CA TYR A 686 38.46 -10.83 14.56
C TYR A 686 39.58 -9.89 15.02
N TYR A 687 39.79 -8.83 14.28
CA TYR A 687 40.85 -7.87 14.58
C TYR A 687 40.42 -6.76 15.53
N GLY A 688 39.15 -6.66 15.85
CA GLY A 688 38.49 -5.64 16.68
C GLY A 688 39.42 -4.58 17.25
N LEU A 689 38.99 -3.35 17.32
CA LEU A 689 39.77 -2.28 17.95
C LEU A 689 40.09 -2.60 19.40
N ARG A 690 41.06 -3.48 19.64
CA ARG A 690 41.77 -3.60 20.90
C ARG A 690 42.99 -2.68 20.83
N ALA A 691 42.77 -1.43 21.16
CA ALA A 691 43.81 -0.62 21.72
C ALA A 691 43.86 -0.82 23.21
#